data_c4bdc67bf786a3e207e7527d3eae8d69
#
_entry.id   c4bdc67bf786a3e207e7527d3eae8d69
#
_cell.length_a   1.000
_cell.length_b   1.000
_cell.length_c   1.000
_cell.angle_alpha   90.00
_cell.angle_beta   90.00
_cell.angle_gamma   90.00
#
_symmetry.space_group_name_H-M   'P 1'
#
loop_
_entity.id
_entity.type
_entity.pdbx_description
1 polymer ?
#
loop_
_entity_poly.entity_id
_entity_poly.type
_entity_poly.pdbx_seq_one_letter_code
_entity_poly.pdbx_strand_id
1 'polypeptide(L)'
;MIEGDNSGGRGEEGGSKLEHPLLLDYYGIPGYAILLLLGGTSLAFFLYQVQLATRLVLVGASDDRFDSWGVRISEVLSGWLGQKKVLQDRIVGGMHVLMFWGFLMLASDMFDLATANAFSSKILPASLVGPWNGMVELGYSLALVGCLAALTRRVVFTPEKLKGKSQLEGNFILVLILTITTTSFVIEAGESPSATWEPIGAWVAAQGVTSTAVIGAYWAHILAICIFFVLIPVSKHMHLVMAFPNVFFHDTQPMAKMLPLAVGEDGKAVSLEDLDIETFGVKEYNQLSWRQLIDGWSCTTCARCQDVCPAYESGKGLNPMQIIHDVRDYANDHAPILLKGENPEESIIDRFTEEAIWACTTCHACVDVCPVYIEHVPKLTDARRHLMMEAMEYPEPLNVALGNLETNSNPYGFGAHERGDWASDLDVKVGEPAEYIYFVGCAASFDERNQKVARATISLMKEAGLDVGILGMQEGCSGDPARRMGNEYLFQMLAETNMMTFEEIGVKRIVASCPHCFHTLGKEYADFGGDDLEVFHHSEIIAKLQTEGKLPDADKGEGKVTFHDPCYLGRIGGITEEPRSVIGGVDAEPERSGNDSFCCGAGGAQMWMEEEPDKRVNEIRAKELAATGCDTVAVGCPFCSVMVTDGLKAVGAEMDVKDVAEILWEQIKAKDAEIQAAISEA
;
A
#
# COMPACT_ATOMS: atom_id res chain seq x y z
N MET A 1 -27.77 5.07 -69.87
CA MET A 1 -27.98 4.20 -71.03
C MET A 1 -27.04 3.02 -70.91
N ILE A 2 -27.57 1.89 -70.56
CA ILE A 2 -27.63 0.65 -71.34
C ILE A 2 -28.55 -0.27 -70.53
N GLU A 3 -29.58 -0.68 -71.24
CA GLU A 3 -30.65 -1.58 -70.91
C GLU A 3 -30.18 -3.02 -70.74
N GLY A 4 -30.85 -3.72 -69.85
CA GLY A 4 -31.62 -4.93 -70.14
C GLY A 4 -30.83 -6.23 -69.99
N ASP A 5 -31.16 -7.08 -69.09
CA ASP A 5 -31.91 -8.27 -69.45
C ASP A 5 -32.58 -8.90 -68.19
N ASN A 6 -33.83 -9.34 -68.45
CA ASN A 6 -34.73 -9.91 -67.48
C ASN A 6 -34.89 -11.38 -67.82
N SER A 7 -34.38 -12.30 -67.03
CA SER A 7 -34.89 -13.69 -67.10
C SER A 7 -34.64 -14.44 -65.76
N GLY A 8 -35.68 -14.59 -65.07
CA GLY A 8 -36.24 -15.79 -64.49
C GLY A 8 -35.43 -16.68 -63.57
N GLY A 9 -35.83 -16.77 -62.29
CA GLY A 9 -35.59 -17.99 -61.59
C GLY A 9 -35.73 -17.94 -60.08
N ARG A 10 -36.95 -18.10 -59.58
CA ARG A 10 -37.33 -18.82 -58.34
C ARG A 10 -36.59 -18.57 -57.03
N GLY A 11 -37.30 -17.97 -56.11
CA GLY A 11 -37.47 -18.52 -54.75
C GLY A 11 -36.22 -18.54 -53.88
N GLU A 12 -35.77 -17.38 -53.39
CA GLU A 12 -35.13 -17.30 -52.11
C GLU A 12 -36.08 -16.63 -51.14
N GLU A 13 -36.44 -17.35 -50.08
CA GLU A 13 -37.16 -16.79 -48.95
C GLU A 13 -36.34 -15.65 -48.40
N GLY A 14 -36.76 -14.42 -48.69
CA GLY A 14 -36.11 -13.20 -48.25
C GLY A 14 -36.25 -13.01 -46.75
N GLY A 15 -35.30 -13.48 -46.01
CA GLY A 15 -34.98 -12.87 -44.71
C GLY A 15 -34.52 -11.44 -45.01
N SER A 16 -35.36 -10.46 -44.79
CA SER A 16 -34.99 -9.03 -44.86
C SER A 16 -33.86 -8.82 -43.92
N LYS A 17 -32.62 -8.52 -44.43
CA LYS A 17 -31.52 -8.06 -43.59
C LYS A 17 -32.05 -6.94 -42.74
N LEU A 18 -31.91 -7.08 -41.44
CA LEU A 18 -32.21 -6.03 -40.46
C LEU A 18 -31.49 -4.75 -40.88
N GLU A 19 -32.26 -3.69 -41.12
CA GLU A 19 -31.68 -2.39 -41.40
C GLU A 19 -31.07 -1.88 -40.08
N HIS A 20 -29.80 -1.45 -40.15
CA HIS A 20 -29.06 -1.07 -38.94
C HIS A 20 -29.77 0.11 -38.22
N PRO A 21 -29.95 0.08 -36.86
CA PRO A 21 -30.73 1.09 -36.13
C PRO A 21 -30.27 2.54 -36.38
N LEU A 22 -29.00 2.78 -36.70
CA LEU A 22 -28.50 4.12 -37.05
C LEU A 22 -29.06 4.68 -38.36
N LEU A 23 -29.49 3.83 -39.28
CA LEU A 23 -30.02 4.22 -40.58
C LEU A 23 -31.54 4.42 -40.55
N LEU A 24 -32.21 3.97 -39.49
CA LEU A 24 -33.63 4.14 -39.30
C LEU A 24 -33.98 5.58 -38.96
N ASP A 25 -35.15 6.03 -39.44
CA ASP A 25 -35.75 7.32 -39.09
C ASP A 25 -36.70 7.16 -37.90
N TYR A 26 -36.50 7.99 -36.87
CA TYR A 26 -37.29 8.03 -35.65
C TYR A 26 -38.05 9.36 -35.58
N TYR A 27 -39.24 9.40 -36.10
CA TYR A 27 -40.10 10.60 -36.14
C TYR A 27 -39.43 11.79 -36.87
N GLY A 28 -38.74 11.56 -37.98
CA GLY A 28 -38.06 12.58 -38.77
C GLY A 28 -36.64 12.88 -38.29
N ILE A 29 -36.09 12.10 -37.36
CA ILE A 29 -34.70 12.20 -36.87
C ILE A 29 -33.98 10.91 -37.20
N PRO A 30 -32.93 10.91 -38.00
CA PRO A 30 -32.14 9.70 -38.30
C PRO A 30 -31.38 9.23 -37.07
N GLY A 31 -31.27 7.90 -36.88
CA GLY A 31 -30.66 7.28 -35.71
C GLY A 31 -29.21 7.76 -35.45
N TYR A 32 -28.41 7.99 -36.51
CA TYR A 32 -27.03 8.52 -36.34
C TYR A 32 -27.03 9.93 -35.70
N ALA A 33 -28.06 10.75 -35.97
CA ALA A 33 -28.12 12.09 -35.35
C ALA A 33 -28.40 11.98 -33.82
N ILE A 34 -29.22 10.99 -33.42
CA ILE A 34 -29.47 10.69 -32.00
C ILE A 34 -28.19 10.21 -31.34
N LEU A 35 -27.43 9.29 -31.99
CA LEU A 35 -26.15 8.80 -31.47
C LEU A 35 -25.13 9.94 -31.33
N LEU A 36 -24.99 10.79 -32.35
CA LEU A 36 -24.06 11.94 -32.30
C LEU A 36 -24.41 12.92 -31.18
N LEU A 37 -25.70 13.15 -30.94
CA LEU A 37 -26.15 14.03 -29.86
C LEU A 37 -25.86 13.40 -28.48
N LEU A 38 -26.32 12.20 -28.21
CA LEU A 38 -26.18 11.53 -26.91
C LEU A 38 -24.73 11.10 -26.65
N GLY A 39 -24.11 10.42 -27.59
CA GLY A 39 -22.74 9.96 -27.49
C GLY A 39 -21.74 11.12 -27.48
N GLY A 40 -21.93 12.10 -28.37
CA GLY A 40 -21.07 13.29 -28.43
C GLY A 40 -21.11 14.12 -27.16
N THR A 41 -22.31 14.35 -26.60
CA THR A 41 -22.44 15.13 -25.35
C THR A 41 -21.87 14.37 -24.14
N SER A 42 -22.12 13.06 -24.00
CA SER A 42 -21.56 12.27 -22.91
C SER A 42 -20.03 12.13 -23.01
N LEU A 43 -19.51 11.95 -24.21
CA LEU A 43 -18.05 11.91 -24.42
C LEU A 43 -17.43 13.27 -24.15
N ALA A 44 -18.03 14.37 -24.60
CA ALA A 44 -17.51 15.72 -24.30
C ALA A 44 -17.52 16.00 -22.80
N PHE A 45 -18.55 15.60 -22.08
CA PHE A 45 -18.59 15.71 -20.62
C PHE A 45 -17.48 14.86 -19.96
N PHE A 46 -17.33 13.61 -20.38
CA PHE A 46 -16.26 12.72 -19.88
C PHE A 46 -14.87 13.35 -20.07
N LEU A 47 -14.57 13.80 -21.29
CA LEU A 47 -13.27 14.40 -21.61
C LEU A 47 -13.03 15.70 -20.83
N TYR A 48 -14.08 16.53 -20.66
CA TYR A 48 -13.99 17.74 -19.85
C TYR A 48 -13.65 17.41 -18.39
N GLN A 49 -14.30 16.45 -17.79
CA GLN A 49 -14.05 16.06 -16.39
C GLN A 49 -12.67 15.42 -16.20
N VAL A 50 -12.24 14.57 -17.14
CA VAL A 50 -10.88 13.99 -17.12
C VAL A 50 -9.83 15.10 -17.25
N GLN A 51 -10.05 16.04 -18.17
CA GLN A 51 -9.16 17.22 -18.31
C GLN A 51 -9.12 18.07 -17.04
N LEU A 52 -10.28 18.30 -16.40
CA LEU A 52 -10.36 19.03 -15.13
C LEU A 52 -9.55 18.35 -14.04
N ALA A 53 -9.78 17.05 -13.82
CA ALA A 53 -9.04 16.26 -12.84
C ALA A 53 -7.52 16.28 -13.13
N THR A 54 -7.13 16.09 -14.39
CA THR A 54 -5.71 16.16 -14.79
C THR A 54 -5.10 17.51 -14.49
N ARG A 55 -5.80 18.60 -14.77
CA ARG A 55 -5.32 19.96 -14.46
C ARG A 55 -5.18 20.19 -12.97
N LEU A 56 -6.10 19.67 -12.15
CA LEU A 56 -6.03 19.76 -10.69
C LEU A 56 -4.87 18.93 -10.12
N VAL A 57 -4.58 17.78 -10.70
CA VAL A 57 -3.38 16.99 -10.37
C VAL A 57 -2.09 17.74 -10.71
N LEU A 58 -2.05 18.40 -11.88
CA LEU A 58 -0.87 19.14 -12.36
C LEU A 58 -0.64 20.48 -11.65
N VAL A 59 -1.52 20.90 -10.75
CA VAL A 59 -1.27 22.04 -9.83
C VAL A 59 -0.23 21.66 -8.77
N GLY A 60 -0.10 20.38 -8.45
CA GLY A 60 0.80 19.88 -7.42
C GLY A 60 2.27 20.09 -7.71
N ALA A 61 3.08 19.99 -6.67
CA ALA A 61 4.54 20.10 -6.76
C ALA A 61 5.13 19.05 -7.71
N SER A 62 6.29 19.38 -8.28
CA SER A 62 7.03 18.46 -9.16
C SER A 62 7.50 17.24 -8.37
N ASP A 63 7.44 16.08 -9.01
CA ASP A 63 7.92 14.80 -8.47
C ASP A 63 8.49 14.00 -9.64
N ASP A 64 9.77 13.66 -9.60
CA ASP A 64 10.41 12.88 -10.67
C ASP A 64 10.15 11.39 -10.46
N ARG A 65 9.23 10.87 -11.25
CA ARG A 65 8.85 9.45 -11.28
C ARG A 65 9.17 8.80 -12.64
N PHE A 66 10.16 9.31 -13.36
CA PHE A 66 10.55 8.79 -14.68
C PHE A 66 11.80 7.91 -14.66
N ASP A 67 12.18 7.43 -13.49
CA ASP A 67 13.24 6.44 -13.24
C ASP A 67 12.74 4.99 -13.31
N SER A 68 13.66 4.04 -13.15
CA SER A 68 13.37 2.62 -12.86
C SER A 68 12.34 1.95 -13.80
N TRP A 69 12.36 2.27 -15.10
CA TRP A 69 11.39 1.80 -16.10
C TRP A 69 11.12 0.30 -16.09
N GLY A 70 12.15 -0.53 -15.86
CA GLY A 70 12.00 -1.99 -15.78
C GLY A 70 11.10 -2.42 -14.63
N VAL A 71 11.26 -1.82 -13.45
CA VAL A 71 10.44 -2.07 -12.26
C VAL A 71 9.01 -1.61 -12.52
N ARG A 72 8.82 -0.38 -13.03
CA ARG A 72 7.49 0.19 -13.33
C ARG A 72 6.70 -0.65 -14.32
N ILE A 73 7.34 -1.10 -15.41
CA ILE A 73 6.68 -1.99 -16.39
C ILE A 73 6.33 -3.33 -15.74
N SER A 74 7.23 -3.91 -14.93
CA SER A 74 6.96 -5.16 -14.21
C SER A 74 5.75 -5.03 -13.28
N GLU A 75 5.64 -3.90 -12.54
CA GLU A 75 4.50 -3.65 -11.65
C GLU A 75 3.20 -3.39 -12.44
N VAL A 76 3.25 -2.74 -13.59
CA VAL A 76 2.07 -2.63 -14.46
C VAL A 76 1.63 -4.01 -14.95
N LEU A 77 2.56 -4.86 -15.38
CA LEU A 77 2.22 -6.20 -15.86
C LEU A 77 1.70 -7.11 -14.74
N SER A 78 2.31 -7.09 -13.56
CA SER A 78 1.91 -7.93 -12.43
C SER A 78 0.77 -7.32 -11.61
N GLY A 79 0.86 -6.04 -11.28
CA GLY A 79 -0.07 -5.34 -10.40
C GLY A 79 -1.35 -4.90 -11.11
N TRP A 80 -1.23 -4.17 -12.24
CA TRP A 80 -2.41 -3.65 -12.94
C TRP A 80 -3.02 -4.67 -13.90
N LEU A 81 -2.27 -5.28 -14.83
CA LEU A 81 -2.80 -6.31 -15.74
C LEU A 81 -3.03 -7.64 -15.02
N GLY A 82 -2.05 -8.10 -14.25
CA GLY A 82 -2.11 -9.37 -13.51
C GLY A 82 -2.97 -9.29 -12.25
N GLN A 83 -3.38 -8.09 -11.82
CA GLN A 83 -4.26 -7.86 -10.66
C GLN A 83 -3.75 -8.50 -9.36
N LYS A 84 -2.40 -8.60 -9.17
CA LYS A 84 -1.75 -9.31 -8.06
C LYS A 84 -2.30 -8.90 -6.69
N LYS A 85 -2.34 -7.60 -6.39
CA LYS A 85 -2.87 -7.09 -5.11
C LYS A 85 -4.39 -7.25 -4.98
N VAL A 86 -5.12 -7.19 -6.09
CA VAL A 86 -6.58 -7.42 -6.10
C VAL A 86 -6.90 -8.86 -5.71
N LEU A 87 -6.12 -9.82 -6.21
CA LEU A 87 -6.28 -11.26 -5.96
C LEU A 87 -5.83 -11.74 -4.57
N GLN A 88 -5.27 -10.88 -3.72
CA GLN A 88 -5.06 -11.19 -2.30
C GLN A 88 -6.39 -11.60 -1.63
N ASP A 89 -7.51 -10.93 -1.94
CA ASP A 89 -8.84 -11.45 -1.66
C ASP A 89 -9.31 -12.30 -2.85
N ARG A 90 -9.21 -13.62 -2.74
CA ARG A 90 -9.47 -14.57 -3.84
C ARG A 90 -10.88 -14.49 -4.38
N ILE A 91 -11.88 -14.26 -3.52
CA ILE A 91 -13.29 -14.25 -3.92
C ILE A 91 -13.64 -12.92 -4.58
N VAL A 92 -13.41 -11.80 -3.88
CA VAL A 92 -13.75 -10.46 -4.40
C VAL A 92 -12.83 -10.10 -5.56
N GLY A 93 -11.56 -10.44 -5.45
CA GLY A 93 -10.57 -10.26 -6.51
C GLY A 93 -10.90 -11.05 -7.76
N GLY A 94 -11.31 -12.31 -7.62
CA GLY A 94 -11.74 -13.13 -8.77
C GLY A 94 -12.92 -12.51 -9.53
N MET A 95 -13.96 -12.03 -8.81
CA MET A 95 -15.07 -11.31 -9.43
C MET A 95 -14.59 -10.06 -10.20
N HIS A 96 -13.66 -9.30 -9.60
CA HIS A 96 -13.12 -8.09 -10.21
C HIS A 96 -12.27 -8.41 -11.44
N VAL A 97 -11.46 -9.45 -11.40
CA VAL A 97 -10.62 -9.88 -12.53
C VAL A 97 -11.47 -10.28 -13.74
N LEU A 98 -12.58 -10.99 -13.52
CA LEU A 98 -13.53 -11.32 -14.59
C LEU A 98 -14.11 -10.06 -15.24
N MET A 99 -14.53 -9.08 -14.42
CA MET A 99 -15.05 -7.80 -14.94
C MET A 99 -13.94 -7.00 -15.65
N PHE A 100 -12.74 -6.94 -15.10
CA PHE A 100 -11.62 -6.18 -15.65
C PHE A 100 -11.19 -6.68 -17.03
N TRP A 101 -10.92 -7.98 -17.15
CA TRP A 101 -10.53 -8.57 -18.44
C TRP A 101 -11.68 -8.57 -19.44
N GLY A 102 -12.91 -8.82 -18.98
CA GLY A 102 -14.09 -8.65 -19.81
C GLY A 102 -14.19 -7.24 -20.37
N PHE A 103 -14.00 -6.21 -19.53
CA PHE A 103 -14.04 -4.81 -19.97
C PHE A 103 -12.91 -4.46 -20.95
N LEU A 104 -11.68 -4.96 -20.76
CA LEU A 104 -10.58 -4.74 -21.71
C LEU A 104 -10.85 -5.37 -23.08
N MET A 105 -11.44 -6.57 -23.11
CA MET A 105 -11.85 -7.22 -24.38
C MET A 105 -12.95 -6.41 -25.07
N LEU A 106 -13.92 -5.87 -24.32
CA LEU A 106 -14.97 -4.99 -24.85
C LEU A 106 -14.41 -3.66 -25.39
N ALA A 107 -13.46 -3.07 -24.69
CA ALA A 107 -12.82 -1.83 -25.13
C ALA A 107 -12.12 -2.00 -26.50
N SER A 108 -11.64 -3.21 -26.80
CA SER A 108 -11.02 -3.51 -28.10
C SER A 108 -12.02 -3.49 -29.25
N ASP A 109 -13.28 -3.90 -29.02
CA ASP A 109 -14.37 -3.84 -30.01
C ASP A 109 -14.75 -2.38 -30.34
N MET A 110 -14.82 -1.51 -29.33
CA MET A 110 -15.03 -0.08 -29.54
C MET A 110 -13.93 0.54 -30.42
N PHE A 111 -12.69 0.06 -30.28
CA PHE A 111 -11.57 0.52 -31.09
C PHE A 111 -11.71 0.05 -32.54
N ASP A 112 -12.09 -1.21 -32.80
CA ASP A 112 -12.34 -1.73 -34.16
C ASP A 112 -13.52 -0.98 -34.83
N LEU A 113 -14.58 -0.74 -34.10
CA LEU A 113 -15.75 0.01 -34.60
C LEU A 113 -15.36 1.47 -34.96
N ALA A 114 -14.59 2.15 -34.12
CA ALA A 114 -14.15 3.53 -34.35
C ALA A 114 -13.23 3.59 -35.60
N THR A 115 -12.29 2.67 -35.72
CA THR A 115 -11.34 2.61 -36.85
C THR A 115 -12.01 2.20 -38.16
N ALA A 116 -12.93 1.24 -38.14
CA ALA A 116 -13.71 0.84 -39.31
C ALA A 116 -14.56 2.01 -39.85
N ASN A 117 -15.16 2.79 -38.97
CA ASN A 117 -15.91 3.99 -39.36
C ASN A 117 -15.01 5.13 -39.88
N ALA A 118 -13.83 5.32 -39.30
CA ALA A 118 -12.90 6.39 -39.70
C ALA A 118 -12.22 6.09 -41.05
N PHE A 119 -11.90 4.83 -41.34
CA PHE A 119 -11.13 4.43 -42.52
C PHE A 119 -11.95 3.70 -43.60
N SER A 120 -13.27 3.56 -43.41
CA SER A 120 -14.22 2.86 -44.31
C SER A 120 -13.80 1.41 -44.61
N SER A 121 -12.99 0.79 -43.78
CA SER A 121 -12.52 -0.58 -43.89
C SER A 121 -12.18 -1.16 -42.54
N LYS A 122 -12.54 -2.45 -42.31
CA LYS A 122 -12.04 -3.18 -41.13
C LYS A 122 -10.52 -3.30 -41.25
N ILE A 123 -9.80 -2.92 -40.20
CA ILE A 123 -8.32 -3.05 -40.13
C ILE A 123 -7.92 -4.53 -40.05
N LEU A 124 -8.79 -5.37 -39.47
CA LEU A 124 -8.53 -6.79 -39.28
C LEU A 124 -8.63 -7.57 -40.59
N PRO A 125 -7.62 -8.40 -40.91
CA PRO A 125 -7.72 -9.38 -41.99
C PRO A 125 -8.93 -10.31 -41.81
N ALA A 126 -9.61 -10.69 -42.88
CA ALA A 126 -10.82 -11.53 -42.82
C ALA A 126 -10.62 -12.83 -42.01
N SER A 127 -9.40 -13.39 -41.99
CA SER A 127 -9.07 -14.58 -41.21
C SER A 127 -9.04 -14.37 -39.69
N LEU A 128 -8.92 -13.15 -39.22
CA LEU A 128 -8.88 -12.78 -37.79
C LEU A 128 -10.22 -12.26 -37.26
N VAL A 129 -11.18 -11.97 -38.12
CA VAL A 129 -12.50 -11.46 -37.73
C VAL A 129 -13.25 -12.43 -36.79
N GLY A 130 -13.30 -13.72 -37.15
CA GLY A 130 -13.95 -14.73 -36.33
C GLY A 130 -13.30 -14.90 -34.95
N PRO A 131 -11.98 -15.15 -34.86
CA PRO A 131 -11.30 -15.18 -33.55
C PRO A 131 -11.48 -13.90 -32.72
N TRP A 132 -11.51 -12.73 -33.36
CA TRP A 132 -11.75 -11.45 -32.68
C TRP A 132 -13.15 -11.38 -32.08
N ASN A 133 -14.19 -11.67 -32.86
CA ASN A 133 -15.55 -11.71 -32.37
C ASN A 133 -15.71 -12.70 -31.21
N GLY A 134 -15.06 -13.89 -31.30
CA GLY A 134 -15.05 -14.85 -30.20
C GLY A 134 -14.38 -14.34 -28.93
N MET A 135 -13.32 -13.53 -29.06
CA MET A 135 -12.69 -12.85 -27.93
C MET A 135 -13.64 -11.80 -27.30
N VAL A 136 -14.35 -11.05 -28.13
CA VAL A 136 -15.30 -10.04 -27.67
C VAL A 136 -16.49 -10.70 -26.97
N GLU A 137 -17.06 -11.78 -27.51
CA GLU A 137 -18.14 -12.56 -26.88
C GLU A 137 -17.69 -13.17 -25.53
N LEU A 138 -16.44 -13.67 -25.48
CA LEU A 138 -15.83 -14.09 -24.21
C LEU A 138 -15.79 -12.93 -23.20
N GLY A 139 -15.44 -11.73 -23.65
CA GLY A 139 -15.42 -10.50 -22.84
C GLY A 139 -16.80 -10.20 -22.23
N TYR A 140 -17.87 -10.26 -23.02
CA TYR A 140 -19.26 -10.10 -22.52
C TYR A 140 -19.57 -11.15 -21.46
N SER A 141 -19.20 -12.40 -21.72
CA SER A 141 -19.46 -13.51 -20.80
C SER A 141 -18.74 -13.37 -19.48
N LEU A 142 -17.45 -13.02 -19.50
CA LEU A 142 -16.66 -12.79 -18.27
C LEU A 142 -17.21 -11.62 -17.47
N ALA A 143 -17.52 -10.49 -18.11
CA ALA A 143 -18.10 -9.33 -17.46
C ALA A 143 -19.48 -9.65 -16.85
N LEU A 144 -20.32 -10.38 -17.57
CA LEU A 144 -21.63 -10.82 -17.10
C LEU A 144 -21.55 -11.67 -15.83
N VAL A 145 -20.69 -12.71 -15.85
CA VAL A 145 -20.49 -13.61 -14.71
C VAL A 145 -19.92 -12.84 -13.51
N GLY A 146 -18.90 -12.02 -13.72
CA GLY A 146 -18.29 -11.20 -12.67
C GLY A 146 -19.31 -10.23 -12.04
N CYS A 147 -20.13 -9.56 -12.86
CA CYS A 147 -21.16 -8.64 -12.38
C CYS A 147 -22.29 -9.34 -11.63
N LEU A 148 -22.77 -10.48 -12.12
CA LEU A 148 -23.80 -11.26 -11.43
C LEU A 148 -23.32 -11.74 -10.06
N ALA A 149 -22.09 -12.25 -9.98
CA ALA A 149 -21.47 -12.67 -8.73
C ALA A 149 -21.31 -11.48 -7.76
N ALA A 150 -20.84 -10.33 -8.23
CA ALA A 150 -20.67 -9.12 -7.44
C ALA A 150 -22.01 -8.56 -6.95
N LEU A 151 -23.04 -8.55 -7.79
CA LEU A 151 -24.38 -8.09 -7.43
C LEU A 151 -25.03 -9.03 -6.40
N THR A 152 -24.91 -10.34 -6.61
CA THR A 152 -25.39 -11.35 -5.64
C THR A 152 -24.75 -11.13 -4.28
N ARG A 153 -23.42 -10.97 -4.23
CA ARG A 153 -22.70 -10.67 -2.98
C ARG A 153 -23.20 -9.40 -2.30
N ARG A 154 -23.48 -8.33 -3.06
CA ARG A 154 -23.93 -7.04 -2.52
C ARG A 154 -25.39 -7.04 -2.05
N VAL A 155 -26.25 -7.80 -2.71
CA VAL A 155 -27.69 -7.83 -2.40
C VAL A 155 -28.04 -8.90 -1.38
N VAL A 156 -27.44 -10.11 -1.50
CA VAL A 156 -27.75 -11.26 -0.64
C VAL A 156 -26.89 -11.27 0.63
N PHE A 157 -25.57 -11.02 0.52
CA PHE A 157 -24.63 -11.11 1.64
C PHE A 157 -24.22 -9.76 2.22
N THR A 158 -24.66 -8.67 1.69
CA THR A 158 -24.45 -7.25 2.04
C THR A 158 -23.37 -7.00 3.11
N PRO A 159 -22.08 -6.88 2.76
CA PRO A 159 -21.02 -6.58 3.71
C PRO A 159 -21.28 -5.24 4.41
N GLU A 160 -21.05 -5.17 5.73
CA GLU A 160 -21.26 -3.95 6.55
C GLU A 160 -20.58 -2.72 5.94
N LYS A 161 -19.33 -2.85 5.51
CA LYS A 161 -18.53 -1.78 4.90
C LYS A 161 -19.03 -1.24 3.57
N LEU A 162 -19.97 -1.91 2.92
CA LEU A 162 -20.56 -1.49 1.64
C LEU A 162 -21.94 -0.88 1.79
N LYS A 163 -22.49 -0.78 3.01
CA LYS A 163 -23.80 -0.19 3.27
C LYS A 163 -23.82 1.32 3.00
N GLY A 164 -25.01 1.87 2.69
CA GLY A 164 -25.25 3.29 2.47
C GLY A 164 -25.08 3.76 1.03
N LYS A 165 -24.62 5.01 0.82
CA LYS A 165 -24.51 5.64 -0.51
C LYS A 165 -23.61 4.84 -1.47
N SER A 166 -22.52 4.27 -0.98
CA SER A 166 -21.58 3.46 -1.77
C SER A 166 -22.22 2.17 -2.30
N GLN A 167 -23.21 1.62 -1.59
CA GLN A 167 -23.96 0.44 -2.04
C GLN A 167 -24.85 0.77 -3.24
N LEU A 168 -25.61 1.87 -3.17
CA LEU A 168 -26.51 2.29 -4.25
C LEU A 168 -25.75 2.59 -5.54
N GLU A 169 -24.68 3.38 -5.43
CA GLU A 169 -23.81 3.71 -6.56
C GLU A 169 -23.20 2.46 -7.20
N GLY A 170 -22.60 1.57 -6.38
CA GLY A 170 -22.00 0.35 -6.89
C GLY A 170 -23.02 -0.61 -7.52
N ASN A 171 -24.23 -0.75 -6.95
CA ASN A 171 -25.28 -1.58 -7.54
C ASN A 171 -25.78 -0.99 -8.87
N PHE A 172 -25.94 0.34 -8.95
CA PHE A 172 -26.35 1.01 -10.18
C PHE A 172 -25.37 0.77 -11.32
N ILE A 173 -24.07 0.86 -11.05
CA ILE A 173 -23.03 0.59 -12.04
C ILE A 173 -23.01 -0.89 -12.48
N LEU A 174 -23.18 -1.82 -11.54
CA LEU A 174 -23.30 -3.24 -11.90
C LEU A 174 -24.52 -3.50 -12.79
N VAL A 175 -25.65 -2.83 -12.54
CA VAL A 175 -26.84 -2.91 -13.40
C VAL A 175 -26.55 -2.34 -14.79
N LEU A 176 -25.82 -1.23 -14.91
CA LEU A 176 -25.43 -0.69 -16.21
C LEU A 176 -24.55 -1.67 -16.99
N ILE A 177 -23.56 -2.27 -16.34
CA ILE A 177 -22.68 -3.27 -16.98
C ILE A 177 -23.49 -4.51 -17.39
N LEU A 178 -24.40 -4.99 -16.55
CA LEU A 178 -25.33 -6.07 -16.90
C LEU A 178 -26.20 -5.71 -18.11
N THR A 179 -26.70 -4.49 -18.18
CA THR A 179 -27.46 -4.00 -19.32
C THR A 179 -26.61 -4.00 -20.58
N ILE A 180 -25.39 -3.47 -20.52
CA ILE A 180 -24.46 -3.45 -21.65
C ILE A 180 -24.18 -4.88 -22.13
N THR A 181 -23.78 -5.79 -21.25
CA THR A 181 -23.41 -7.16 -21.61
C THR A 181 -24.59 -7.99 -22.13
N THR A 182 -25.78 -7.88 -21.53
CA THR A 182 -26.95 -8.63 -21.99
C THR A 182 -27.50 -8.10 -23.31
N THR A 183 -27.51 -6.79 -23.50
CA THR A 183 -27.93 -6.19 -24.78
C THR A 183 -26.98 -6.50 -25.92
N SER A 184 -25.67 -6.66 -25.64
CA SER A 184 -24.67 -7.07 -26.66
C SER A 184 -25.04 -8.42 -27.28
N PHE A 185 -25.38 -9.43 -26.49
CA PHE A 185 -25.80 -10.73 -27.03
C PHE A 185 -27.08 -10.65 -27.90
N VAL A 186 -27.98 -9.74 -27.59
CA VAL A 186 -29.20 -9.54 -28.39
C VAL A 186 -28.88 -8.81 -29.69
N ILE A 187 -27.98 -7.84 -29.68
CA ILE A 187 -27.52 -7.12 -30.87
C ILE A 187 -26.78 -8.08 -31.79
N GLU A 188 -25.82 -8.83 -31.26
CA GLU A 188 -25.04 -9.85 -31.98
C GLU A 188 -25.97 -10.89 -32.64
N ALA A 189 -27.00 -11.36 -31.93
CA ALA A 189 -27.98 -12.28 -32.48
C ALA A 189 -28.70 -11.74 -33.76
N GLY A 190 -28.80 -10.41 -33.90
CA GLY A 190 -29.34 -9.74 -35.09
C GLY A 190 -28.39 -9.69 -36.27
N GLU A 191 -27.10 -9.92 -36.07
CA GLU A 191 -26.02 -9.81 -37.06
C GLU A 191 -25.63 -11.17 -37.72
N SER A 192 -26.37 -12.24 -37.45
CA SER A 192 -26.10 -13.62 -37.93
C SER A 192 -24.76 -14.16 -37.39
N PRO A 193 -24.62 -14.32 -36.09
CA PRO A 193 -23.39 -14.72 -35.43
C PRO A 193 -22.93 -16.13 -35.85
N SER A 194 -21.61 -16.33 -35.84
CA SER A 194 -21.00 -17.61 -36.14
C SER A 194 -21.12 -18.59 -34.98
N ALA A 195 -21.76 -19.73 -35.14
CA ALA A 195 -21.85 -20.75 -34.08
C ALA A 195 -20.47 -21.26 -33.60
N THR A 196 -19.42 -21.08 -34.35
CA THR A 196 -18.06 -21.48 -34.00
C THR A 196 -17.35 -20.45 -33.11
N TRP A 197 -17.52 -19.17 -33.41
CA TRP A 197 -16.82 -18.07 -32.73
C TRP A 197 -17.67 -17.29 -31.74
N GLU A 198 -19.00 -17.24 -32.00
CA GLU A 198 -20.01 -16.50 -31.23
C GLU A 198 -21.15 -17.44 -30.80
N PRO A 199 -20.85 -18.52 -30.03
CA PRO A 199 -21.80 -19.57 -29.71
C PRO A 199 -23.01 -19.07 -28.88
N ILE A 200 -22.83 -18.06 -28.00
CA ILE A 200 -23.93 -17.51 -27.18
C ILE A 200 -24.84 -16.63 -28.03
N GLY A 201 -24.25 -15.75 -28.86
CA GLY A 201 -24.99 -14.94 -29.83
C GLY A 201 -25.78 -15.82 -30.80
N ALA A 202 -25.16 -16.91 -31.32
CA ALA A 202 -25.84 -17.89 -32.16
C ALA A 202 -26.99 -18.62 -31.43
N TRP A 203 -26.80 -18.96 -30.15
CA TRP A 203 -27.85 -19.56 -29.35
C TRP A 203 -29.03 -18.58 -29.12
N VAL A 204 -28.74 -17.31 -28.81
CA VAL A 204 -29.75 -16.25 -28.66
C VAL A 204 -30.50 -16.06 -29.98
N ALA A 205 -29.81 -16.01 -31.11
CA ALA A 205 -30.42 -15.91 -32.47
C ALA A 205 -31.41 -17.06 -32.74
N ALA A 206 -31.03 -18.29 -32.34
CA ALA A 206 -31.88 -19.48 -32.50
C ALA A 206 -33.17 -19.43 -31.70
N GLN A 207 -33.29 -18.54 -30.70
CA GLN A 207 -34.56 -18.30 -29.97
C GLN A 207 -35.58 -17.42 -30.72
N GLY A 208 -35.24 -16.95 -31.92
CA GLY A 208 -36.15 -16.16 -32.76
C GLY A 208 -36.26 -14.70 -32.35
N VAL A 209 -35.10 -14.05 -32.14
CA VAL A 209 -35.05 -12.62 -31.77
C VAL A 209 -35.66 -11.76 -32.87
N THR A 210 -36.61 -10.90 -32.47
CA THR A 210 -37.32 -10.00 -33.42
C THR A 210 -36.48 -8.75 -33.72
N SER A 211 -36.71 -8.14 -34.90
CA SER A 211 -36.08 -6.86 -35.28
C SER A 211 -36.33 -5.76 -34.24
N THR A 212 -37.51 -5.72 -33.67
CA THR A 212 -37.89 -4.75 -32.62
C THR A 212 -37.04 -4.96 -31.34
N ALA A 213 -36.79 -6.24 -30.98
CA ALA A 213 -35.96 -6.56 -29.81
C ALA A 213 -34.49 -6.12 -30.04
N VAL A 214 -33.94 -6.32 -31.23
CA VAL A 214 -32.58 -5.86 -31.60
C VAL A 214 -32.48 -4.35 -31.56
N ILE A 215 -33.46 -3.63 -32.15
CA ILE A 215 -33.48 -2.16 -32.12
C ILE A 215 -33.58 -1.64 -30.68
N GLY A 216 -34.48 -2.24 -29.86
CA GLY A 216 -34.60 -1.90 -28.46
C GLY A 216 -33.32 -2.15 -27.64
N ALA A 217 -32.71 -3.31 -27.85
CA ALA A 217 -31.43 -3.65 -27.22
C ALA A 217 -30.32 -2.67 -27.63
N TYR A 218 -30.21 -2.31 -28.92
CA TYR A 218 -29.26 -1.34 -29.41
C TYR A 218 -29.37 0.03 -28.68
N TRP A 219 -30.55 0.60 -28.62
CA TRP A 219 -30.73 1.89 -27.93
C TRP A 219 -30.58 1.80 -26.43
N ALA A 220 -30.96 0.71 -25.80
CA ALA A 220 -30.71 0.47 -24.37
C ALA A 220 -29.20 0.37 -24.09
N HIS A 221 -28.44 -0.30 -24.96
CA HIS A 221 -26.98 -0.43 -24.92
C HIS A 221 -26.30 0.94 -25.01
N ILE A 222 -26.64 1.72 -26.06
CA ILE A 222 -26.08 3.07 -26.26
C ILE A 222 -26.41 3.99 -25.08
N LEU A 223 -27.64 3.97 -24.58
CA LEU A 223 -28.03 4.78 -23.42
C LEU A 223 -27.24 4.38 -22.17
N ALA A 224 -27.05 3.08 -21.93
CA ALA A 224 -26.29 2.59 -20.80
C ALA A 224 -24.80 3.02 -20.89
N ILE A 225 -24.19 2.97 -22.08
CA ILE A 225 -22.83 3.47 -22.33
C ILE A 225 -22.76 4.99 -22.10
N CYS A 226 -23.71 5.77 -22.63
CA CYS A 226 -23.74 7.22 -22.42
C CYS A 226 -23.83 7.60 -20.93
N ILE A 227 -24.70 6.91 -20.18
CA ILE A 227 -24.81 7.09 -18.73
C ILE A 227 -23.50 6.70 -18.04
N PHE A 228 -22.86 5.61 -18.46
CA PHE A 228 -21.59 5.13 -17.90
C PHE A 228 -20.46 6.17 -18.12
N PHE A 229 -20.35 6.75 -19.33
CA PHE A 229 -19.39 7.82 -19.61
C PHE A 229 -19.61 9.06 -18.74
N VAL A 230 -20.86 9.41 -18.41
CA VAL A 230 -21.14 10.53 -17.51
C VAL A 230 -20.76 10.18 -16.06
N LEU A 231 -20.97 8.94 -15.63
CA LEU A 231 -20.73 8.51 -14.26
C LEU A 231 -19.26 8.27 -13.92
N ILE A 232 -18.47 7.72 -14.85
CA ILE A 232 -17.05 7.39 -14.60
C ILE A 232 -16.31 8.55 -13.94
N PRO A 233 -16.23 9.75 -14.53
CA PRO A 233 -15.36 10.81 -14.03
C PRO A 233 -15.85 11.49 -12.75
N VAL A 234 -17.13 11.36 -12.40
CA VAL A 234 -17.72 11.98 -11.19
C VAL A 234 -17.94 10.98 -10.04
N SER A 235 -17.45 9.76 -10.19
CA SER A 235 -17.64 8.68 -9.23
C SER A 235 -16.30 8.00 -8.90
N LYS A 236 -16.35 7.03 -7.97
CA LYS A 236 -15.19 6.17 -7.68
C LYS A 236 -14.67 5.39 -8.91
N HIS A 237 -15.42 5.36 -10.02
CA HIS A 237 -15.02 4.68 -11.25
C HIS A 237 -14.01 5.48 -12.07
N MET A 238 -13.65 6.69 -11.64
CA MET A 238 -12.50 7.42 -12.21
C MET A 238 -11.20 6.61 -12.15
N HIS A 239 -11.10 5.62 -11.25
CA HIS A 239 -9.99 4.67 -11.23
C HIS A 239 -9.79 3.91 -12.56
N LEU A 240 -10.82 3.74 -13.39
CA LEU A 240 -10.68 3.15 -14.73
C LEU A 240 -9.70 3.94 -15.61
N VAL A 241 -9.57 5.24 -15.38
CA VAL A 241 -8.65 6.15 -16.07
C VAL A 241 -7.35 6.31 -15.27
N MET A 242 -7.45 6.53 -13.96
CA MET A 242 -6.33 6.98 -13.13
C MET A 242 -5.54 5.84 -12.45
N ALA A 243 -6.07 4.61 -12.39
CA ALA A 243 -5.34 3.50 -11.76
C ALA A 243 -4.08 3.10 -12.54
N PHE A 244 -4.13 3.11 -13.88
CA PHE A 244 -2.96 2.81 -14.70
C PHE A 244 -1.80 3.78 -14.43
N PRO A 245 -1.95 5.12 -14.60
CA PRO A 245 -0.88 6.05 -14.27
C PRO A 245 -0.49 5.98 -12.79
N ASN A 246 -1.42 5.74 -11.87
CA ASN A 246 -1.11 5.60 -10.45
C ASN A 246 -0.19 4.41 -10.16
N VAL A 247 -0.45 3.26 -10.75
CA VAL A 247 0.40 2.07 -10.63
C VAL A 247 1.73 2.28 -11.35
N PHE A 248 1.73 2.91 -12.54
CA PHE A 248 2.95 3.15 -13.30
C PHE A 248 3.92 4.08 -12.57
N PHE A 249 3.41 5.16 -11.96
CA PHE A 249 4.21 6.18 -11.27
C PHE A 249 4.32 5.95 -9.75
N HIS A 250 4.02 4.73 -9.25
CA HIS A 250 4.19 4.42 -7.83
C HIS A 250 5.64 4.61 -7.36
N ASP A 251 5.83 4.74 -6.06
CA ASP A 251 7.16 4.81 -5.47
C ASP A 251 7.91 3.48 -5.64
N THR A 252 9.10 3.54 -6.24
CA THR A 252 9.99 2.39 -6.45
C THR A 252 11.08 2.30 -5.39
N GLN A 253 11.16 3.27 -4.48
CA GLN A 253 12.06 3.24 -3.33
C GLN A 253 11.64 2.13 -2.33
N PRO A 254 12.52 1.71 -1.45
CA PRO A 254 12.16 0.82 -0.36
C PRO A 254 10.94 1.33 0.41
N MET A 255 9.99 0.43 0.72
CA MET A 255 8.79 0.81 1.47
C MET A 255 9.18 1.54 2.77
N ALA A 256 8.43 2.59 3.11
CA ALA A 256 8.63 3.44 4.27
C ALA A 256 9.92 4.31 4.28
N LYS A 257 10.73 4.29 3.24
CA LYS A 257 11.82 5.25 3.12
C LYS A 257 11.22 6.65 2.97
N MET A 258 11.52 7.52 3.93
CA MET A 258 11.17 8.94 3.83
C MET A 258 12.24 9.66 3.03
N LEU A 259 11.82 10.41 2.01
CA LEU A 259 12.75 11.24 1.24
C LEU A 259 13.14 12.48 2.06
N PRO A 260 14.42 12.96 1.92
CA PRO A 260 14.82 14.23 2.52
C PRO A 260 14.04 15.39 1.89
N LEU A 261 13.98 16.52 2.60
CA LEU A 261 13.28 17.73 2.11
C LEU A 261 13.90 18.31 0.85
N ALA A 262 15.22 18.20 0.71
CA ALA A 262 15.93 18.61 -0.48
C ALA A 262 17.05 17.63 -0.82
N VAL A 263 17.26 17.42 -2.11
CA VAL A 263 18.25 16.52 -2.67
C VAL A 263 19.16 17.32 -3.62
N GLY A 264 20.48 17.18 -3.44
CA GLY A 264 21.47 17.79 -4.30
C GLY A 264 21.61 17.12 -5.67
N GLU A 265 22.43 17.68 -6.54
CA GLU A 265 22.74 17.11 -7.87
C GLU A 265 23.40 15.73 -7.78
N ASP A 266 24.04 15.43 -6.66
CA ASP A 266 24.68 14.15 -6.36
C ASP A 266 23.70 13.07 -5.84
N GLY A 267 22.43 13.42 -5.70
CA GLY A 267 21.39 12.54 -5.20
C GLY A 267 21.36 12.39 -3.67
N LYS A 268 22.14 13.17 -2.93
CA LYS A 268 22.20 13.15 -1.47
C LYS A 268 21.37 14.28 -0.85
N ALA A 269 21.02 14.11 0.42
CA ALA A 269 20.35 15.15 1.19
C ALA A 269 21.23 16.40 1.27
N VAL A 270 20.63 17.56 1.02
CA VAL A 270 21.28 18.87 1.23
C VAL A 270 21.08 19.26 2.69
N SER A 271 22.11 19.83 3.32
CA SER A 271 21.98 20.37 4.68
C SER A 271 20.88 21.42 4.73
N LEU A 272 19.95 21.27 5.67
CA LEU A 272 18.87 22.23 5.86
C LEU A 272 19.35 23.62 6.29
N GLU A 273 20.59 23.72 6.82
CA GLU A 273 21.23 24.99 7.16
C GLU A 273 21.66 25.79 5.91
N ASP A 274 21.92 25.07 4.80
CA ASP A 274 22.37 25.68 3.54
C ASP A 274 21.19 26.02 2.59
N LEU A 275 19.96 25.68 2.99
CA LEU A 275 18.78 25.86 2.17
C LEU A 275 17.98 27.10 2.59
N ASP A 276 17.69 27.96 1.63
CA ASP A 276 16.69 29.03 1.78
C ASP A 276 15.28 28.43 1.53
N ILE A 277 14.80 27.64 2.47
CA ILE A 277 13.48 26.98 2.40
C ILE A 277 12.46 27.90 3.07
N GLU A 278 11.49 28.39 2.29
CA GLU A 278 10.39 29.21 2.79
C GLU A 278 9.31 28.38 3.50
N THR A 279 9.17 27.09 3.14
CA THR A 279 8.11 26.22 3.68
C THR A 279 8.61 24.80 3.90
N PHE A 280 8.22 24.19 5.04
CA PHE A 280 8.57 22.83 5.40
C PHE A 280 7.34 21.92 5.30
N GLY A 281 7.45 20.84 4.53
CA GLY A 281 6.37 19.86 4.38
C GLY A 281 5.18 20.40 3.57
N VAL A 282 3.98 20.02 3.96
CA VAL A 282 2.73 20.31 3.23
C VAL A 282 1.72 20.96 4.15
N LYS A 283 1.27 22.17 3.79
CA LYS A 283 0.11 22.87 4.33
C LYS A 283 -0.98 22.98 3.27
N GLU A 284 -0.58 23.39 2.08
CA GLU A 284 -1.48 23.72 0.99
C GLU A 284 -1.58 22.58 -0.03
N TYR A 285 -2.69 22.53 -0.77
CA TYR A 285 -2.95 21.51 -1.77
C TYR A 285 -1.86 21.42 -2.84
N ASN A 286 -1.36 22.55 -3.32
CA ASN A 286 -0.33 22.63 -4.36
C ASN A 286 1.09 22.23 -3.89
N GLN A 287 1.30 22.07 -2.60
CA GLN A 287 2.55 21.55 -2.01
C GLN A 287 2.59 20.01 -2.03
N LEU A 288 1.41 19.34 -2.08
CA LEU A 288 1.39 17.91 -2.40
C LEU A 288 1.93 17.69 -3.81
N SER A 289 2.75 16.66 -4.00
CA SER A 289 3.24 16.33 -5.33
C SER A 289 2.10 15.87 -6.26
N TRP A 290 2.28 16.08 -7.59
CA TRP A 290 1.28 15.60 -8.55
C TRP A 290 1.01 14.09 -8.39
N ARG A 291 2.03 13.33 -7.94
CA ARG A 291 1.89 11.91 -7.66
C ARG A 291 1.01 11.63 -6.43
N GLN A 292 1.17 12.41 -5.37
CA GLN A 292 0.31 12.33 -4.20
C GLN A 292 -1.14 12.76 -4.51
N LEU A 293 -1.31 13.72 -5.43
CA LEU A 293 -2.63 14.22 -5.82
C LEU A 293 -3.43 13.23 -6.67
N ILE A 294 -2.79 12.49 -7.60
CA ILE A 294 -3.49 11.51 -8.46
C ILE A 294 -4.16 10.39 -7.65
N ASP A 295 -3.66 10.10 -6.45
CA ASP A 295 -4.24 9.12 -5.53
C ASP A 295 -5.73 9.38 -5.26
N GLY A 296 -6.14 10.64 -5.15
CA GLY A 296 -7.53 11.04 -4.90
C GLY A 296 -8.51 10.54 -5.95
N TRP A 297 -8.10 10.53 -7.23
CA TRP A 297 -8.92 10.03 -8.34
C TRP A 297 -8.72 8.55 -8.64
N SER A 298 -7.66 7.96 -8.11
CA SER A 298 -7.36 6.53 -8.28
C SER A 298 -8.06 5.64 -7.24
N CYS A 299 -8.53 6.22 -6.14
CA CYS A 299 -9.18 5.49 -5.04
C CYS A 299 -10.45 4.79 -5.49
N THR A 300 -10.50 3.46 -5.29
CA THR A 300 -11.65 2.60 -5.63
C THR A 300 -12.71 2.55 -4.53
N THR A 301 -12.49 3.20 -3.40
CA THR A 301 -13.38 3.14 -2.21
C THR A 301 -13.63 1.69 -1.75
N CYS A 302 -12.60 0.84 -1.81
CA CYS A 302 -12.72 -0.57 -1.43
C CYS A 302 -12.62 -0.83 0.08
N ALA A 303 -12.22 0.17 0.86
CA ALA A 303 -12.04 0.17 2.32
C ALA A 303 -10.94 -0.79 2.86
N ARG A 304 -10.13 -1.43 2.02
CA ARG A 304 -9.06 -2.32 2.50
C ARG A 304 -8.05 -1.60 3.42
N CYS A 305 -7.67 -0.38 3.06
CA CYS A 305 -6.77 0.44 3.89
C CYS A 305 -7.36 0.80 5.25
N GLN A 306 -8.69 0.97 5.33
CA GLN A 306 -9.42 1.20 6.56
C GLN A 306 -9.44 -0.06 7.45
N ASP A 307 -9.70 -1.23 6.84
CA ASP A 307 -9.82 -2.51 7.54
C ASP A 307 -8.50 -2.95 8.23
N VAL A 308 -7.35 -2.49 7.74
CA VAL A 308 -6.03 -2.86 8.29
C VAL A 308 -5.37 -1.75 9.10
N CYS A 309 -6.03 -0.59 9.23
CA CYS A 309 -5.44 0.55 9.92
C CYS A 309 -5.60 0.42 11.44
N PRO A 310 -4.49 0.34 12.20
CA PRO A 310 -4.57 0.20 13.66
C PRO A 310 -5.23 1.40 14.33
N ALA A 311 -5.00 2.61 13.84
CA ALA A 311 -5.63 3.81 14.37
C ALA A 311 -7.15 3.81 14.13
N TYR A 312 -7.59 3.41 12.93
CA TYR A 312 -9.02 3.30 12.63
C TYR A 312 -9.70 2.23 13.49
N GLU A 313 -9.09 1.06 13.61
CA GLU A 313 -9.65 -0.07 14.38
C GLU A 313 -9.73 0.24 15.88
N SER A 314 -8.77 1.00 16.40
CA SER A 314 -8.80 1.43 17.81
C SER A 314 -9.75 2.59 18.11
N GLY A 315 -10.40 3.17 17.08
CA GLY A 315 -11.35 4.27 17.24
C GLY A 315 -10.70 5.66 17.31
N LYS A 316 -9.42 5.80 16.96
CA LYS A 316 -8.77 7.11 16.75
C LYS A 316 -9.30 7.77 15.47
N GLY A 317 -9.17 9.09 15.37
CA GLY A 317 -9.75 9.90 14.29
C GLY A 317 -9.22 9.64 12.88
N LEU A 318 -8.21 8.78 12.68
CA LEU A 318 -7.64 8.51 11.36
C LEU A 318 -8.42 7.44 10.59
N ASN A 319 -8.96 7.82 9.44
CA ASN A 319 -9.41 6.90 8.41
C ASN A 319 -8.56 7.08 7.13
N PRO A 320 -7.68 6.13 6.77
CA PRO A 320 -6.79 6.30 5.60
C PRO A 320 -7.54 6.51 4.29
N MET A 321 -8.71 5.90 4.12
CA MET A 321 -9.54 6.09 2.94
C MET A 321 -10.08 7.52 2.86
N GLN A 322 -10.48 8.10 4.01
CA GLN A 322 -11.01 9.45 4.07
C GLN A 322 -9.95 10.49 3.69
N ILE A 323 -8.70 10.34 4.16
CA ILE A 323 -7.57 11.21 3.75
C ILE A 323 -7.44 11.30 2.23
N ILE A 324 -7.62 10.18 1.54
CA ILE A 324 -7.53 10.15 0.06
C ILE A 324 -8.77 10.78 -0.59
N HIS A 325 -9.95 10.60 0.00
CA HIS A 325 -11.16 11.29 -0.46
C HIS A 325 -11.05 12.79 -0.24
N ASP A 326 -10.49 13.22 0.88
CA ASP A 326 -10.30 14.63 1.20
C ASP A 326 -9.42 15.34 0.17
N VAL A 327 -8.37 14.69 -0.34
CA VAL A 327 -7.56 15.24 -1.46
C VAL A 327 -8.41 15.54 -2.68
N ARG A 328 -9.25 14.60 -3.11
CA ARG A 328 -10.12 14.77 -4.29
C ARG A 328 -11.24 15.79 -4.04
N ASP A 329 -11.90 15.66 -2.89
CA ASP A 329 -13.08 16.46 -2.58
C ASP A 329 -12.66 17.93 -2.37
N TYR A 330 -11.53 18.18 -1.68
CA TYR A 330 -10.93 19.51 -1.58
C TYR A 330 -10.62 20.13 -2.95
N ALA A 331 -10.00 19.34 -3.84
CA ALA A 331 -9.70 19.81 -5.19
C ALA A 331 -10.95 20.21 -5.97
N ASN A 332 -12.03 19.42 -5.87
CA ASN A 332 -13.28 19.70 -6.55
C ASN A 332 -14.00 20.92 -5.96
N ASP A 333 -14.00 21.07 -4.63
CA ASP A 333 -14.63 22.19 -3.93
C ASP A 333 -13.94 23.52 -4.28
N HIS A 334 -12.60 23.50 -4.42
CA HIS A 334 -11.78 24.68 -4.63
C HIS A 334 -11.21 24.82 -6.06
N ALA A 335 -11.68 24.02 -7.02
CA ALA A 335 -11.15 24.00 -8.39
C ALA A 335 -10.98 25.38 -9.04
N PRO A 336 -11.93 26.34 -8.95
CA PRO A 336 -11.77 27.65 -9.56
C PRO A 336 -10.63 28.50 -8.99
N ILE A 337 -10.25 28.28 -7.73
CA ILE A 337 -9.16 28.99 -7.04
C ILE A 337 -7.82 28.31 -7.38
N LEU A 338 -7.75 27.00 -7.19
CA LEU A 338 -6.55 26.20 -7.46
C LEU A 338 -6.06 26.31 -8.91
N LEU A 339 -6.98 26.33 -9.88
CA LEU A 339 -6.62 26.48 -11.30
C LEU A 339 -6.10 27.86 -11.69
N LYS A 340 -6.21 28.87 -10.82
CA LYS A 340 -5.58 30.18 -10.99
C LYS A 340 -4.19 30.22 -10.34
N GLY A 341 -3.79 29.17 -9.61
CA GLY A 341 -2.55 29.15 -8.83
C GLY A 341 -2.68 29.89 -7.48
N GLU A 342 -3.91 30.05 -6.99
CA GLU A 342 -4.22 30.67 -5.70
C GLU A 342 -4.53 29.58 -4.67
N ASN A 343 -4.28 29.85 -3.38
CA ASN A 343 -4.65 28.95 -2.28
C ASN A 343 -6.00 29.39 -1.68
N PRO A 344 -6.91 28.45 -1.37
CA PRO A 344 -8.12 28.72 -0.60
C PRO A 344 -7.81 29.18 0.83
N GLU A 345 -8.80 29.72 1.54
CA GLU A 345 -8.65 30.05 2.97
C GLU A 345 -8.50 28.80 3.84
N GLU A 346 -9.23 27.72 3.52
CA GLU A 346 -9.07 26.40 4.15
C GLU A 346 -7.84 25.73 3.57
N SER A 347 -6.92 25.22 4.39
CA SER A 347 -5.79 24.43 3.91
C SER A 347 -6.16 22.95 3.74
N ILE A 348 -5.32 22.16 3.05
CA ILE A 348 -5.54 20.71 2.95
C ILE A 348 -5.33 20.01 4.30
N ILE A 349 -4.50 20.55 5.18
CA ILE A 349 -4.29 20.04 6.54
C ILE A 349 -5.55 20.17 7.37
N ASP A 350 -6.30 21.26 7.25
CA ASP A 350 -7.57 21.46 7.96
C ASP A 350 -8.57 20.34 7.61
N ARG A 351 -8.57 19.90 6.34
CA ARG A 351 -9.38 18.75 5.90
C ARG A 351 -8.92 17.42 6.50
N PHE A 352 -7.61 17.20 6.61
CA PHE A 352 -7.07 15.97 7.20
C PHE A 352 -7.32 15.88 8.69
N THR A 353 -7.40 16.99 9.38
CA THR A 353 -7.46 17.19 10.82
C THR A 353 -6.17 16.79 11.55
N GLU A 354 -5.78 17.57 12.55
CA GLU A 354 -4.59 17.26 13.38
C GLU A 354 -4.70 15.90 14.05
N GLU A 355 -5.89 15.55 14.60
CA GLU A 355 -6.11 14.25 15.23
C GLU A 355 -5.78 13.10 14.30
N ALA A 356 -6.25 13.15 13.04
CA ALA A 356 -5.97 12.11 12.06
C ALA A 356 -4.48 12.05 11.66
N ILE A 357 -3.84 13.22 11.50
CA ILE A 357 -2.41 13.32 11.16
C ILE A 357 -1.56 12.67 12.26
N TRP A 358 -1.82 12.99 13.52
CA TRP A 358 -1.03 12.48 14.64
C TRP A 358 -1.40 11.03 15.02
N ALA A 359 -2.58 10.52 14.69
CA ALA A 359 -2.96 9.14 14.97
C ALA A 359 -2.22 8.08 14.12
N CYS A 360 -1.52 8.48 13.05
CA CYS A 360 -0.82 7.55 12.16
C CYS A 360 0.40 6.92 12.83
N THR A 361 0.44 5.58 12.89
CA THR A 361 1.58 4.80 13.40
C THR A 361 2.68 4.56 12.35
N THR A 362 2.60 5.09 11.16
CA THR A 362 3.53 4.89 10.03
C THR A 362 3.84 3.41 9.69
N CYS A 363 2.91 2.50 10.00
CA CYS A 363 3.11 1.06 9.82
C CYS A 363 2.96 0.58 8.36
N HIS A 364 2.57 1.44 7.43
CA HIS A 364 2.39 1.18 5.99
C HIS A 364 1.39 0.06 5.62
N ALA A 365 0.58 -0.46 6.54
CA ALA A 365 -0.43 -1.48 6.22
C ALA A 365 -1.42 -1.01 5.15
N CYS A 366 -1.84 0.26 5.20
CA CYS A 366 -2.73 0.87 4.20
C CYS A 366 -2.11 0.97 2.80
N VAL A 367 -0.79 1.19 2.71
CA VAL A 367 -0.04 1.25 1.44
C VAL A 367 0.12 -0.15 0.84
N ASP A 368 0.50 -1.12 1.68
CA ASP A 368 0.73 -2.50 1.25
C ASP A 368 -0.55 -3.15 0.67
N VAL A 369 -1.68 -3.00 1.37
CA VAL A 369 -2.95 -3.62 0.97
C VAL A 369 -3.64 -2.92 -0.21
N CYS A 370 -3.18 -1.72 -0.63
CA CYS A 370 -3.88 -0.93 -1.64
C CYS A 370 -3.74 -1.54 -3.04
N PRO A 371 -4.86 -1.93 -3.69
CA PRO A 371 -4.82 -2.57 -5.00
C PRO A 371 -4.42 -1.63 -6.15
N VAL A 372 -4.46 -0.33 -5.93
CA VAL A 372 -4.11 0.71 -6.91
C VAL A 372 -2.90 1.54 -6.48
N TYR A 373 -2.10 1.05 -5.52
CA TYR A 373 -0.80 1.61 -5.10
C TYR A 373 -0.86 3.06 -4.57
N ILE A 374 -1.88 3.37 -3.77
CA ILE A 374 -2.02 4.67 -3.11
C ILE A 374 -0.97 4.83 -2.01
N GLU A 375 -0.30 5.98 -1.99
CA GLU A 375 0.73 6.36 -1.03
C GLU A 375 0.11 7.19 0.10
N HIS A 376 -0.53 6.53 1.09
CA HIS A 376 -1.25 7.20 2.18
C HIS A 376 -0.31 7.91 3.16
N VAL A 377 0.75 7.21 3.61
CA VAL A 377 1.62 7.65 4.70
C VAL A 377 2.42 8.91 4.37
N PRO A 378 3.01 9.09 3.16
CA PRO A 378 3.75 10.30 2.82
C PRO A 378 2.96 11.59 3.02
N LYS A 379 1.66 11.61 2.68
CA LYS A 379 0.81 12.80 2.89
C LYS A 379 0.72 13.21 4.35
N LEU A 380 0.61 12.23 5.26
CA LEU A 380 0.53 12.47 6.69
C LEU A 380 1.88 12.89 7.29
N THR A 381 2.98 12.30 6.81
CA THR A 381 4.32 12.67 7.27
C THR A 381 4.74 14.05 6.76
N ASP A 382 4.37 14.41 5.53
CA ASP A 382 4.60 15.74 5.00
C ASP A 382 3.76 16.82 5.73
N ALA A 383 2.51 16.49 6.11
CA ALA A 383 1.71 17.34 6.98
C ALA A 383 2.35 17.52 8.37
N ARG A 384 2.91 16.45 8.98
CA ARG A 384 3.66 16.53 10.23
C ARG A 384 4.90 17.43 10.13
N ARG A 385 5.62 17.38 9.01
CA ARG A 385 6.77 18.27 8.77
C ARG A 385 6.37 19.74 8.86
N HIS A 386 5.23 20.10 8.23
CA HIS A 386 4.70 21.47 8.36
C HIS A 386 4.28 21.80 9.79
N LEU A 387 3.47 20.96 10.42
CA LEU A 387 2.99 21.18 11.78
C LEU A 387 4.14 21.28 12.80
N MET A 388 5.18 20.46 12.64
CA MET A 388 6.34 20.40 13.54
C MET A 388 7.32 21.55 13.33
N MET A 389 7.70 21.83 12.07
CA MET A 389 8.84 22.71 11.79
C MET A 389 8.43 24.15 11.46
N GLU A 390 7.21 24.38 10.98
CA GLU A 390 6.73 25.70 10.56
C GLU A 390 5.64 26.24 11.49
N ALA A 391 4.56 25.47 11.69
CA ALA A 391 3.44 25.91 12.54
C ALA A 391 3.74 25.80 14.04
N MET A 392 4.63 24.91 14.47
CA MET A 392 4.90 24.58 15.86
C MET A 392 3.65 24.06 16.60
N GLU A 393 2.77 23.37 15.87
CA GLU A 393 1.50 22.82 16.34
C GLU A 393 1.60 21.29 16.38
N TYR A 394 1.91 20.72 17.54
CA TYR A 394 2.06 19.28 17.73
C TYR A 394 1.70 18.89 19.18
N PRO A 395 1.41 17.60 19.44
CA PRO A 395 1.05 17.14 20.79
C PRO A 395 2.10 17.48 21.84
N GLU A 396 1.67 18.13 22.94
CA GLU A 396 2.55 18.61 24.00
C GLU A 396 3.51 17.53 24.58
N PRO A 397 3.11 16.26 24.77
CA PRO A 397 4.00 15.22 25.29
C PRO A 397 5.27 15.00 24.43
N LEU A 398 5.24 15.33 23.14
CA LEU A 398 6.39 15.19 22.25
C LEU A 398 7.54 16.14 22.61
N ASN A 399 7.27 17.26 23.29
CA ASN A 399 8.29 18.22 23.71
C ASN A 399 9.39 17.58 24.57
N VAL A 400 9.03 16.64 25.43
CA VAL A 400 10.00 15.96 26.30
C VAL A 400 10.96 15.10 25.48
N ALA A 401 10.42 14.30 24.56
CA ALA A 401 11.24 13.44 23.72
C ALA A 401 12.12 14.26 22.76
N LEU A 402 11.58 15.33 22.16
CA LEU A 402 12.33 16.23 21.26
C LEU A 402 13.47 16.94 21.99
N GLY A 403 13.19 17.57 23.16
CA GLY A 403 14.22 18.22 23.94
C GLY A 403 15.32 17.27 24.42
N ASN A 404 14.95 16.05 24.77
CA ASN A 404 15.91 15.01 25.13
C ASN A 404 16.75 14.54 23.94
N LEU A 405 16.16 14.39 22.74
CA LEU A 405 16.87 14.06 21.51
C LEU A 405 17.88 15.14 21.13
N GLU A 406 17.50 16.40 21.26
CA GLU A 406 18.35 17.55 20.97
C GLU A 406 19.53 17.67 21.95
N THR A 407 19.28 17.50 23.24
CA THR A 407 20.29 17.73 24.28
C THR A 407 21.13 16.52 24.64
N ASN A 408 20.57 15.30 24.56
CA ASN A 408 21.21 14.06 25.01
C ASN A 408 21.34 13.01 23.89
N SER A 409 20.95 13.31 22.66
CA SER A 409 20.91 12.38 21.53
C SER A 409 20.16 11.07 21.84
N ASN A 410 19.17 11.12 22.75
CA ASN A 410 18.26 10.01 23.02
C ASN A 410 16.93 10.54 23.61
N PRO A 411 15.78 9.89 23.34
CA PRO A 411 14.48 10.39 23.75
C PRO A 411 14.19 10.22 25.25
N TYR A 412 15.00 9.46 25.98
CA TYR A 412 14.82 9.16 27.41
C TYR A 412 15.44 10.20 28.35
N GLY A 413 16.37 11.03 27.85
CA GLY A 413 17.03 12.08 28.62
C GLY A 413 18.23 11.61 29.48
N PHE A 414 18.71 10.38 29.29
CA PHE A 414 19.91 9.87 29.95
C PHE A 414 21.18 10.48 29.36
N GLY A 415 22.23 10.60 30.18
CA GLY A 415 23.51 11.08 29.70
C GLY A 415 24.19 10.10 28.74
N ALA A 416 24.93 10.62 27.75
CA ALA A 416 25.66 9.78 26.79
C ALA A 416 26.64 8.80 27.48
N HIS A 417 27.24 9.19 28.63
CA HIS A 417 28.16 8.35 29.38
C HIS A 417 27.52 7.08 29.97
N GLU A 418 26.19 7.09 30.20
CA GLU A 418 25.45 5.94 30.74
C GLU A 418 25.13 4.88 29.67
N ARG A 419 25.24 5.25 28.37
CA ARG A 419 24.81 4.40 27.25
C ARG A 419 25.52 3.05 27.16
N GLY A 420 26.77 2.96 27.65
CA GLY A 420 27.59 1.76 27.65
C GLY A 420 27.58 0.95 28.95
N ASP A 421 26.98 1.45 30.03
CA ASP A 421 27.11 0.88 31.39
C ASP A 421 26.59 -0.57 31.48
N TRP A 422 25.55 -0.89 30.73
CA TRP A 422 24.98 -2.22 30.70
C TRP A 422 25.94 -3.31 30.19
N ALA A 423 27.01 -2.92 29.46
CA ALA A 423 27.98 -3.84 28.86
C ALA A 423 29.32 -3.87 29.65
N SER A 424 29.42 -3.18 30.79
CA SER A 424 30.66 -2.99 31.53
C SER A 424 31.34 -4.29 32.01
N ASP A 425 30.58 -5.37 32.19
CA ASP A 425 31.05 -6.70 32.55
C ASP A 425 31.20 -7.65 31.34
N LEU A 426 30.88 -7.19 30.13
CA LEU A 426 31.05 -7.94 28.90
C LEU A 426 32.42 -7.55 28.28
N ASP A 427 33.16 -8.58 27.86
CA ASP A 427 34.36 -8.39 27.07
C ASP A 427 34.01 -8.04 25.63
N VAL A 428 33.64 -6.76 25.39
CA VAL A 428 33.24 -6.20 24.11
C VAL A 428 34.05 -4.92 23.82
N LYS A 429 34.40 -4.70 22.57
CA LYS A 429 35.08 -3.46 22.13
C LYS A 429 34.12 -2.28 22.26
N VAL A 430 34.57 -1.16 22.80
CA VAL A 430 33.74 0.04 22.96
C VAL A 430 34.38 1.23 22.27
N GLY A 431 33.72 1.78 21.23
CA GLY A 431 34.26 2.89 20.42
C GLY A 431 35.50 2.54 19.64
N GLU A 432 35.72 1.27 19.33
CA GLU A 432 36.86 0.76 18.62
C GLU A 432 36.45 -0.01 17.35
N PRO A 433 37.31 -0.09 16.32
CA PRO A 433 37.01 -0.86 15.12
C PRO A 433 36.74 -2.34 15.43
N ALA A 434 35.66 -2.88 14.85
CA ALA A 434 35.29 -4.28 14.90
C ALA A 434 34.69 -4.73 13.55
N GLU A 435 34.62 -6.04 13.31
CA GLU A 435 34.00 -6.57 12.09
C GLU A 435 32.52 -6.23 12.02
N TYR A 436 31.84 -6.32 13.15
CA TYR A 436 30.45 -5.92 13.32
C TYR A 436 30.33 -4.91 14.46
N ILE A 437 29.61 -3.83 14.22
CA ILE A 437 29.18 -2.92 15.28
C ILE A 437 27.72 -3.23 15.63
N TYR A 438 27.49 -3.59 16.86
CA TYR A 438 26.14 -3.69 17.38
C TYR A 438 25.64 -2.29 17.77
N PHE A 439 24.75 -1.74 16.93
CA PHE A 439 24.04 -0.48 17.22
C PHE A 439 22.95 -0.78 18.24
N VAL A 440 23.23 -0.46 19.48
CA VAL A 440 22.40 -0.83 20.64
C VAL A 440 21.01 -0.19 20.56
N GLY A 441 20.96 1.06 20.12
CA GLY A 441 19.75 1.87 20.10
C GLY A 441 19.35 2.35 21.51
N CYS A 442 18.50 3.38 21.57
CA CYS A 442 18.18 4.05 22.82
C CYS A 442 17.44 3.15 23.82
N ALA A 443 16.51 2.32 23.34
CA ALA A 443 15.73 1.44 24.23
C ALA A 443 16.63 0.42 24.93
N ALA A 444 17.49 -0.28 24.20
CA ALA A 444 18.36 -1.30 24.77
C ALA A 444 19.53 -0.71 25.57
N SER A 445 19.84 0.57 25.39
CA SER A 445 20.85 1.27 26.20
C SER A 445 20.35 1.60 27.62
N PHE A 446 19.09 2.00 27.75
CA PHE A 446 18.60 2.65 28.98
C PHE A 446 17.44 1.90 29.68
N ASP A 447 16.78 0.96 29.04
CA ASP A 447 15.73 0.14 29.64
C ASP A 447 16.29 -1.22 30.08
N GLU A 448 16.25 -1.51 31.37
CA GLU A 448 16.75 -2.76 31.98
C GLU A 448 16.16 -4.03 31.33
N ARG A 449 14.92 -3.98 30.87
CA ARG A 449 14.29 -5.10 30.15
C ARG A 449 14.94 -5.35 28.80
N ASN A 450 15.19 -4.28 28.06
CA ASN A 450 15.79 -4.36 26.72
C ASN A 450 17.32 -4.51 26.77
N GLN A 451 17.99 -4.15 27.86
CA GLN A 451 19.41 -4.47 28.08
C GLN A 451 19.67 -5.99 28.06
N LYS A 452 18.71 -6.81 28.51
CA LYS A 452 18.82 -8.29 28.43
C LYS A 452 18.90 -8.77 27.00
N VAL A 453 18.12 -8.14 26.08
CA VAL A 453 18.17 -8.43 24.64
C VAL A 453 19.53 -8.10 24.06
N ALA A 454 20.09 -6.90 24.38
CA ALA A 454 21.40 -6.50 23.94
C ALA A 454 22.51 -7.46 24.41
N ARG A 455 22.45 -7.85 25.68
CA ARG A 455 23.40 -8.82 26.26
C ARG A 455 23.29 -10.21 25.60
N ALA A 456 22.08 -10.70 25.34
CA ALA A 456 21.85 -11.95 24.65
C ALA A 456 22.40 -11.90 23.21
N THR A 457 22.09 -10.83 22.47
CA THR A 457 22.56 -10.63 21.09
C THR A 457 24.09 -10.65 21.00
N ILE A 458 24.77 -9.85 21.83
CA ILE A 458 26.25 -9.83 21.85
C ILE A 458 26.80 -11.19 22.25
N SER A 459 26.22 -11.84 23.26
CA SER A 459 26.67 -13.16 23.70
C SER A 459 26.56 -14.20 22.59
N LEU A 460 25.47 -14.22 21.83
CA LEU A 460 25.29 -15.12 20.68
C LEU A 460 26.30 -14.82 19.57
N MET A 461 26.54 -13.56 19.25
CA MET A 461 27.51 -13.19 18.22
C MET A 461 28.95 -13.57 18.62
N LYS A 462 29.31 -13.41 19.90
CA LYS A 462 30.62 -13.84 20.44
C LYS A 462 30.74 -15.36 20.49
N GLU A 463 29.72 -16.08 20.92
CA GLU A 463 29.68 -17.55 20.92
C GLU A 463 29.92 -18.11 19.51
N ALA A 464 29.39 -17.44 18.49
CA ALA A 464 29.62 -17.75 17.08
C ALA A 464 31.02 -17.35 16.57
N GLY A 465 31.87 -16.73 17.43
CA GLY A 465 33.23 -16.32 17.10
C GLY A 465 33.35 -15.04 16.28
N LEU A 466 32.33 -14.18 16.28
CA LEU A 466 32.40 -12.89 15.58
C LEU A 466 33.12 -11.85 16.41
N ASP A 467 33.87 -10.97 15.71
CA ASP A 467 34.47 -9.76 16.28
C ASP A 467 33.41 -8.64 16.34
N VAL A 468 32.89 -8.37 17.55
CA VAL A 468 31.77 -7.47 17.81
C VAL A 468 32.23 -6.31 18.70
N GLY A 469 31.82 -5.09 18.31
CA GLY A 469 31.98 -3.88 19.11
C GLY A 469 30.67 -3.15 19.31
N ILE A 470 30.66 -2.21 20.24
CA ILE A 470 29.59 -1.20 20.45
C ILE A 470 30.21 0.19 20.39
N LEU A 471 29.38 1.20 20.09
CA LEU A 471 29.87 2.58 20.04
C LEU A 471 29.95 3.23 21.44
N GLY A 472 29.23 2.71 22.42
CA GLY A 472 29.19 3.25 23.78
C GLY A 472 28.68 4.69 23.78
N MET A 473 29.37 5.59 24.44
CA MET A 473 28.99 7.00 24.56
C MET A 473 29.00 7.78 23.24
N GLN A 474 29.62 7.23 22.17
CA GLN A 474 29.65 7.85 20.84
C GLN A 474 28.39 7.54 20.02
N GLU A 475 27.54 6.60 20.46
CA GLU A 475 26.28 6.27 19.79
C GLU A 475 25.22 7.33 20.09
N GLY A 476 24.68 7.96 19.04
CA GLY A 476 23.45 8.76 19.12
C GLY A 476 22.19 7.95 18.78
N CYS A 477 21.01 8.51 18.99
CA CYS A 477 19.79 7.97 18.42
C CYS A 477 19.91 7.91 16.90
N SER A 478 19.32 6.88 16.26
CA SER A 478 19.25 6.82 14.79
C SER A 478 18.45 7.97 14.16
N GLY A 479 17.74 8.77 14.97
CA GLY A 479 16.89 9.87 14.50
C GLY A 479 15.49 9.45 14.05
N ASP A 480 15.18 8.15 14.00
CA ASP A 480 13.85 7.68 13.58
C ASP A 480 12.69 8.39 14.31
N PRO A 481 12.68 8.56 15.65
CA PRO A 481 11.60 9.27 16.32
C PRO A 481 11.43 10.71 15.82
N ALA A 482 12.50 11.47 15.67
CA ALA A 482 12.46 12.84 15.16
C ALA A 482 11.86 12.90 13.75
N ARG A 483 12.29 12.01 12.87
CA ARG A 483 11.83 11.94 11.48
C ARG A 483 10.34 11.58 11.39
N ARG A 484 9.87 10.61 12.19
CA ARG A 484 8.44 10.21 12.23
C ARG A 484 7.55 11.26 12.88
N MET A 485 8.11 12.12 13.73
CA MET A 485 7.46 13.32 14.26
C MET A 485 7.39 14.45 13.22
N GLY A 486 8.18 14.41 12.16
CA GLY A 486 8.28 15.48 11.16
C GLY A 486 9.41 16.48 11.43
N ASN A 487 10.24 16.27 12.47
CA ASN A 487 11.40 17.13 12.73
C ASN A 487 12.60 16.67 11.89
N GLU A 488 12.62 17.07 10.64
CA GLU A 488 13.65 16.68 9.70
C GLU A 488 15.01 17.27 10.04
N TYR A 489 15.04 18.50 10.60
CA TYR A 489 16.28 19.14 11.03
C TYR A 489 16.98 18.33 12.14
N LEU A 490 16.23 17.96 13.18
CA LEU A 490 16.78 17.16 14.27
C LEU A 490 17.19 15.75 13.77
N PHE A 491 16.45 15.16 12.84
CA PHE A 491 16.81 13.90 12.22
C PHE A 491 18.16 14.03 11.47
N GLN A 492 18.31 15.05 10.63
CA GLN A 492 19.51 15.27 9.84
C GLN A 492 20.73 15.45 10.75
N MET A 493 20.62 16.28 11.79
CA MET A 493 21.68 16.50 12.77
C MET A 493 22.14 15.18 13.44
N LEU A 494 21.20 14.33 13.86
CA LEU A 494 21.50 13.04 14.46
C LEU A 494 22.13 12.05 13.47
N ALA A 495 21.63 12.03 12.22
CA ALA A 495 22.17 11.17 11.18
C ALA A 495 23.61 11.56 10.81
N GLU A 496 23.90 12.82 10.60
CA GLU A 496 25.23 13.35 10.30
C GLU A 496 26.22 13.07 11.45
N THR A 497 25.78 13.26 12.70
CA THR A 497 26.63 12.96 13.87
C THR A 497 26.98 11.47 13.93
N ASN A 498 26.02 10.58 13.72
CA ASN A 498 26.32 9.14 13.67
C ASN A 498 27.20 8.77 12.47
N MET A 499 26.98 9.38 11.30
CA MET A 499 27.83 9.14 10.12
C MET A 499 29.28 9.56 10.34
N MET A 500 29.52 10.71 10.99
CA MET A 500 30.88 11.12 11.38
C MET A 500 31.53 10.10 12.33
N THR A 501 30.79 9.59 13.30
CA THR A 501 31.25 8.54 14.21
C THR A 501 31.57 7.24 13.46
N PHE A 502 30.71 6.84 12.53
CA PHE A 502 30.95 5.63 11.72
C PHE A 502 32.19 5.76 10.83
N GLU A 503 32.40 6.93 10.25
CA GLU A 503 33.58 7.21 9.43
C GLU A 503 34.88 7.19 10.29
N GLU A 504 34.87 7.84 11.47
CA GLU A 504 36.01 7.89 12.39
C GLU A 504 36.40 6.49 12.86
N ILE A 505 35.46 5.63 13.22
CA ILE A 505 35.70 4.26 13.69
C ILE A 505 35.93 3.28 12.52
N GLY A 506 35.52 3.64 11.31
CA GLY A 506 35.57 2.76 10.13
C GLY A 506 34.48 1.68 10.12
N VAL A 507 33.28 2.02 10.59
CA VAL A 507 32.12 1.11 10.62
C VAL A 507 31.70 0.74 9.20
N LYS A 508 31.51 -0.56 8.94
CA LYS A 508 31.01 -1.08 7.67
C LYS A 508 29.79 -1.97 7.84
N ARG A 509 29.73 -2.75 8.91
CA ARG A 509 28.66 -3.69 9.20
C ARG A 509 28.03 -3.36 10.53
N ILE A 510 26.72 -3.17 10.49
CA ILE A 510 25.90 -2.80 11.66
C ILE A 510 24.87 -3.90 11.91
N VAL A 511 24.71 -4.29 13.17
CA VAL A 511 23.63 -5.14 13.64
C VAL A 511 22.76 -4.33 14.58
N ALA A 512 21.44 -4.32 14.39
CA ALA A 512 20.50 -3.60 15.24
C ALA A 512 19.34 -4.52 15.69
N SER A 513 18.91 -4.43 16.93
CA SER A 513 17.75 -5.17 17.45
C SER A 513 16.44 -4.41 17.28
N CYS A 514 16.49 -3.12 16.97
CA CYS A 514 15.31 -2.32 16.70
C CYS A 514 15.05 -2.24 15.19
N PRO A 515 13.91 -2.73 14.67
CA PRO A 515 13.58 -2.65 13.25
C PRO A 515 13.50 -1.22 12.70
N HIS A 516 13.15 -0.24 13.54
CA HIS A 516 13.17 1.17 13.15
C HIS A 516 14.60 1.65 12.93
N CYS A 517 15.53 1.37 13.87
CA CYS A 517 16.96 1.67 13.68
C CYS A 517 17.52 0.92 12.46
N PHE A 518 17.20 -0.37 12.31
CA PHE A 518 17.58 -1.18 11.15
C PHE A 518 17.17 -0.52 9.83
N HIS A 519 15.90 -0.08 9.74
CA HIS A 519 15.38 0.57 8.55
C HIS A 519 16.04 1.94 8.31
N THR A 520 16.13 2.78 9.34
CA THR A 520 16.68 4.13 9.23
C THR A 520 18.16 4.09 8.82
N LEU A 521 18.96 3.28 9.51
CA LEU A 521 20.40 3.11 9.19
C LEU A 521 20.62 2.48 7.81
N GLY A 522 19.82 1.46 7.46
CA GLY A 522 20.01 0.68 6.24
C GLY A 522 19.36 1.26 4.98
N LYS A 523 18.40 2.19 5.10
CA LYS A 523 17.65 2.72 3.96
C LYS A 523 17.68 4.25 3.88
N GLU A 524 17.59 4.93 5.01
CA GLU A 524 17.46 6.39 5.02
C GLU A 524 18.84 7.07 5.15
N TYR A 525 19.81 6.46 5.84
CA TYR A 525 21.18 6.99 5.94
C TYR A 525 21.94 6.96 4.60
N ALA A 526 21.49 6.19 3.62
CA ALA A 526 22.04 6.24 2.27
C ALA A 526 22.00 7.67 1.68
N ASP A 527 20.94 8.43 2.00
CA ASP A 527 20.79 9.82 1.55
C ASP A 527 21.80 10.77 2.23
N PHE A 528 22.47 10.33 3.32
CA PHE A 528 23.44 11.07 4.12
C PHE A 528 24.87 10.50 4.04
N GLY A 529 25.17 9.72 3.01
CA GLY A 529 26.51 9.14 2.78
C GLY A 529 26.69 7.72 3.34
N GLY A 530 25.62 7.09 3.83
CA GLY A 530 25.64 5.71 4.34
C GLY A 530 25.40 4.62 3.28
N ASP A 531 25.67 4.89 2.00
CA ASP A 531 25.45 3.93 0.90
C ASP A 531 26.25 2.63 1.05
N ASP A 532 27.40 2.71 1.71
CA ASP A 532 28.34 1.58 1.91
C ASP A 532 28.04 0.77 3.19
N LEU A 533 27.04 1.15 3.97
CA LEU A 533 26.71 0.46 5.21
C LEU A 533 25.91 -0.83 4.94
N GLU A 534 26.42 -1.95 5.42
CA GLU A 534 25.70 -3.21 5.49
C GLU A 534 24.97 -3.29 6.84
N VAL A 535 23.67 -3.13 6.85
CA VAL A 535 22.88 -3.14 8.08
C VAL A 535 22.02 -4.40 8.15
N PHE A 536 22.09 -5.10 9.27
CA PHE A 536 21.37 -6.35 9.53
C PHE A 536 20.49 -6.22 10.76
N HIS A 537 19.34 -6.84 10.72
CA HIS A 537 18.57 -7.07 11.93
C HIS A 537 19.21 -8.23 12.72
N HIS A 538 19.19 -8.16 14.05
CA HIS A 538 19.86 -9.18 14.89
C HIS A 538 19.32 -10.60 14.61
N SER A 539 18.02 -10.75 14.31
CA SER A 539 17.45 -12.07 13.97
C SER A 539 18.02 -12.64 12.66
N GLU A 540 18.33 -11.78 11.67
CA GLU A 540 18.96 -12.22 10.41
C GLU A 540 20.34 -12.78 10.65
N ILE A 541 21.17 -12.06 11.43
CA ILE A 541 22.54 -12.48 11.75
C ILE A 541 22.49 -13.80 12.55
N ILE A 542 21.64 -13.91 13.57
CA ILE A 542 21.53 -15.11 14.37
C ILE A 542 21.07 -16.31 13.52
N ALA A 543 20.03 -16.14 12.69
CA ALA A 543 19.55 -17.20 11.79
C ALA A 543 20.66 -17.62 10.78
N LYS A 544 21.42 -16.68 10.26
CA LYS A 544 22.56 -16.96 9.39
C LYS A 544 23.63 -17.78 10.13
N LEU A 545 23.98 -17.40 11.36
CA LEU A 545 24.98 -18.12 12.17
C LEU A 545 24.52 -19.55 12.53
N GLN A 546 23.24 -19.78 12.76
CA GLN A 546 22.65 -21.13 12.91
C GLN A 546 22.79 -21.93 11.60
N THR A 547 22.45 -21.33 10.46
CA THR A 547 22.56 -21.99 9.15
C THR A 547 24.03 -22.34 8.80
N GLU A 548 24.99 -21.51 9.24
CA GLU A 548 26.43 -21.75 9.08
C GLU A 548 26.98 -22.79 10.10
N GLY A 549 26.15 -23.28 11.03
CA GLY A 549 26.54 -24.21 12.09
C GLY A 549 27.45 -23.58 13.16
N LYS A 550 27.50 -22.26 13.25
CA LYS A 550 28.26 -21.52 14.27
C LYS A 550 27.49 -21.32 15.57
N LEU A 551 26.16 -21.39 15.48
CA LEU A 551 25.25 -21.47 16.63
C LEU A 551 24.41 -22.74 16.53
N PRO A 552 24.01 -23.33 17.66
CA PRO A 552 23.09 -24.48 17.63
C PRO A 552 21.71 -24.05 17.15
N ASP A 553 21.02 -24.99 16.53
CA ASP A 553 19.58 -24.83 16.27
C ASP A 553 18.81 -24.77 17.60
N ALA A 554 17.78 -23.95 17.64
CA ALA A 554 16.90 -23.89 18.80
C ALA A 554 16.09 -25.18 18.91
N ASP A 555 15.97 -25.71 20.12
CA ASP A 555 15.02 -26.76 20.44
C ASP A 555 13.64 -26.16 20.74
N LYS A 556 12.58 -26.90 20.45
CA LYS A 556 11.27 -26.54 21.00
C LYS A 556 11.35 -26.72 22.53
N GLY A 557 11.36 -25.56 23.23
CA GLY A 557 11.39 -25.53 24.70
C GLY A 557 10.11 -26.06 25.34
N GLU A 558 10.10 -26.13 26.66
CA GLU A 558 8.87 -26.31 27.42
C GLU A 558 8.01 -25.05 27.32
N GLY A 559 6.73 -25.19 26.94
CA GLY A 559 5.78 -24.10 26.73
C GLY A 559 5.60 -23.74 25.25
N LYS A 560 4.44 -23.16 24.96
CA LYS A 560 4.05 -22.79 23.61
C LYS A 560 4.45 -21.35 23.31
N VAL A 561 4.99 -21.13 22.13
CA VAL A 561 5.45 -19.82 21.66
C VAL A 561 4.64 -19.33 20.47
N THR A 562 4.21 -18.09 20.53
CA THR A 562 3.69 -17.32 19.39
C THR A 562 4.66 -16.19 19.03
N PHE A 563 4.54 -15.60 17.85
CA PHE A 563 5.41 -14.49 17.42
C PHE A 563 4.61 -13.24 17.06
N HIS A 564 5.06 -12.10 17.58
CA HIS A 564 4.59 -10.80 17.12
C HIS A 564 5.54 -10.27 16.06
N ASP A 565 5.09 -10.19 14.80
CA ASP A 565 5.85 -9.57 13.72
C ASP A 565 5.87 -8.05 13.84
N PRO A 566 7.03 -7.42 14.08
CA PRO A 566 7.15 -5.96 14.04
C PRO A 566 6.91 -5.46 12.61
N CYS A 567 6.09 -4.41 12.45
CA CYS A 567 5.72 -3.91 11.12
C CYS A 567 6.92 -3.48 10.27
N TYR A 568 7.96 -2.87 10.87
CA TYR A 568 9.17 -2.47 10.17
C TYR A 568 10.10 -3.65 9.84
N LEU A 569 9.99 -4.77 10.53
CA LEU A 569 10.73 -5.99 10.21
C LEU A 569 10.01 -6.83 9.15
N GLY A 570 8.77 -7.25 9.44
CA GLY A 570 8.00 -8.15 8.57
C GLY A 570 7.50 -7.46 7.31
N ARG A 571 6.56 -6.50 7.44
CA ARG A 571 5.93 -5.85 6.29
C ARG A 571 6.90 -5.01 5.47
N ILE A 572 7.68 -4.15 6.13
CA ILE A 572 8.56 -3.18 5.47
C ILE A 572 9.89 -3.83 5.08
N GLY A 573 10.48 -4.63 5.96
CA GLY A 573 11.76 -5.32 5.72
C GLY A 573 11.62 -6.64 4.97
N GLY A 574 10.44 -7.25 4.94
CA GLY A 574 10.21 -8.57 4.34
C GLY A 574 10.80 -9.74 5.14
N ILE A 575 11.24 -9.51 6.38
CA ILE A 575 11.92 -10.45 7.25
C ILE A 575 10.89 -11.08 8.18
N THR A 576 10.40 -12.26 7.84
CA THR A 576 9.35 -12.98 8.60
C THR A 576 9.80 -14.37 9.05
N GLU A 577 10.63 -15.05 8.26
CA GLU A 577 11.04 -16.42 8.52
C GLU A 577 12.24 -16.51 9.47
N GLU A 578 13.18 -15.59 9.35
CA GLU A 578 14.42 -15.58 10.15
C GLU A 578 14.14 -15.51 11.66
N PRO A 579 13.27 -14.61 12.17
CA PRO A 579 12.96 -14.59 13.60
C PRO A 579 12.33 -15.89 14.09
N ARG A 580 11.49 -16.53 13.25
CA ARG A 580 10.87 -17.83 13.57
C ARG A 580 11.90 -18.94 13.60
N SER A 581 12.86 -18.95 12.66
CA SER A 581 13.93 -19.95 12.61
C SER A 581 14.84 -19.88 13.84
N VAL A 582 15.14 -18.65 14.30
CA VAL A 582 15.99 -18.43 15.49
C VAL A 582 15.47 -19.17 16.72
N ILE A 583 14.15 -19.25 16.88
CA ILE A 583 13.49 -19.88 18.04
C ILE A 583 13.00 -21.32 17.78
N GLY A 584 13.36 -21.93 16.65
CA GLY A 584 12.92 -23.28 16.28
C GLY A 584 11.46 -23.38 15.82
N GLY A 585 10.87 -22.25 15.40
CA GLY A 585 9.48 -22.14 14.95
C GLY A 585 8.51 -21.70 16.04
N VAL A 586 7.27 -21.41 15.64
CA VAL A 586 6.16 -21.05 16.52
C VAL A 586 5.15 -22.18 16.65
N ASP A 587 4.43 -22.24 17.76
CA ASP A 587 3.39 -23.28 18.00
C ASP A 587 2.02 -22.83 17.46
N ALA A 588 1.75 -21.54 17.49
CA ALA A 588 0.55 -20.96 16.90
C ALA A 588 0.82 -19.54 16.38
N GLU A 589 0.29 -19.24 15.21
CA GLU A 589 0.30 -17.88 14.66
C GLU A 589 -0.93 -17.12 15.14
N PRO A 590 -0.80 -15.80 15.44
CA PRO A 590 -1.96 -14.95 15.66
C PRO A 590 -2.75 -14.77 14.36
N GLU A 591 -4.01 -14.34 14.44
CA GLU A 591 -4.89 -14.15 13.29
C GLU A 591 -4.24 -13.30 12.18
N ARG A 592 -3.54 -12.24 12.58
CA ARG A 592 -2.77 -11.38 11.67
C ARG A 592 -1.27 -11.56 11.96
N SER A 593 -0.55 -12.19 11.03
CA SER A 593 0.87 -12.53 11.15
C SER A 593 1.67 -12.23 9.89
N GLY A 594 2.99 -12.27 9.96
CA GLY A 594 3.88 -11.97 8.84
C GLY A 594 3.67 -10.55 8.30
N ASN A 595 3.53 -10.42 6.99
CA ASN A 595 3.30 -9.13 6.33
C ASN A 595 1.96 -8.48 6.73
N ASP A 596 0.95 -9.30 7.07
CA ASP A 596 -0.38 -8.84 7.46
C ASP A 596 -0.47 -8.53 8.97
N SER A 597 0.63 -8.62 9.71
CA SER A 597 0.67 -8.41 11.16
C SER A 597 0.05 -7.08 11.58
N PHE A 598 -0.69 -7.11 12.70
CA PHE A 598 -1.22 -5.90 13.32
C PHE A 598 -0.15 -5.16 14.12
N CYS A 599 -0.17 -3.83 14.05
CA CYS A 599 0.80 -2.96 14.72
C CYS A 599 0.74 -3.10 16.25
N CYS A 600 1.90 -2.99 16.91
CA CYS A 600 1.97 -2.91 18.38
C CYS A 600 1.52 -1.56 18.96
N GLY A 601 1.44 -0.52 18.10
CA GLY A 601 1.03 0.83 18.51
C GLY A 601 2.15 1.84 18.75
N ALA A 602 3.42 1.44 18.81
CA ALA A 602 4.54 2.34 19.13
C ALA A 602 4.96 3.30 18.01
N GLY A 603 4.79 2.87 16.75
CA GLY A 603 5.29 3.60 15.57
C GLY A 603 4.68 4.98 15.38
N GLY A 604 5.27 5.80 14.49
CA GLY A 604 4.78 7.15 14.19
C GLY A 604 4.80 8.08 15.39
N ALA A 605 5.77 7.90 16.29
CA ALA A 605 5.92 8.63 17.54
C ALA A 605 4.83 8.38 18.62
N GLN A 606 3.92 7.42 18.41
CA GLN A 606 2.88 7.10 19.40
C GLN A 606 3.46 6.67 20.74
N MET A 607 4.66 6.08 20.77
CA MET A 607 5.36 5.70 22.01
C MET A 607 5.60 6.89 22.95
N TRP A 608 5.64 8.10 22.42
CA TRP A 608 5.93 9.34 23.14
C TRP A 608 4.69 10.20 23.36
N MET A 609 3.52 9.71 22.96
CA MET A 609 2.22 10.39 23.13
C MET A 609 1.35 9.66 24.14
N GLU A 610 0.46 10.40 24.78
CA GLU A 610 -0.57 9.81 25.62
C GLU A 610 -1.73 9.30 24.78
N GLU A 611 -2.18 8.09 25.04
CA GLU A 611 -3.34 7.48 24.38
C GLU A 611 -4.56 7.48 25.31
N GLU A 612 -5.73 7.74 24.74
CA GLU A 612 -7.00 7.56 25.45
C GLU A 612 -7.17 6.08 25.83
N PRO A 613 -7.58 5.77 27.07
CA PRO A 613 -7.61 4.39 27.57
C PRO A 613 -8.44 3.40 26.75
N ASP A 614 -9.47 3.88 26.04
CA ASP A 614 -10.40 3.08 25.23
C ASP A 614 -9.99 3.01 23.74
N LYS A 615 -8.89 3.69 23.35
CA LYS A 615 -8.41 3.76 21.96
C LYS A 615 -7.00 3.16 21.77
N ARG A 616 -6.59 2.26 22.64
CA ARG A 616 -5.23 1.72 22.65
C ARG A 616 -5.03 0.61 21.61
N VAL A 617 -4.09 0.84 20.71
CA VAL A 617 -3.73 -0.11 19.65
C VAL A 617 -3.13 -1.40 20.20
N ASN A 618 -2.27 -1.29 21.23
CA ASN A 618 -1.60 -2.44 21.85
C ASN A 618 -2.56 -3.43 22.52
N GLU A 619 -3.69 -2.98 23.04
CA GLU A 619 -4.71 -3.86 23.65
C GLU A 619 -5.40 -4.75 22.58
N ILE A 620 -5.62 -4.21 21.37
CA ILE A 620 -6.18 -5.00 20.27
C ILE A 620 -5.20 -6.12 19.90
N ARG A 621 -3.92 -5.76 19.75
CA ARG A 621 -2.87 -6.73 19.42
C ARG A 621 -2.69 -7.77 20.54
N ALA A 622 -2.73 -7.34 21.79
CA ALA A 622 -2.61 -8.23 22.94
C ALA A 622 -3.74 -9.28 22.99
N LYS A 623 -4.99 -8.89 22.65
CA LYS A 623 -6.12 -9.82 22.55
C LYS A 623 -5.90 -10.89 21.47
N GLU A 624 -5.34 -10.52 20.31
CA GLU A 624 -5.01 -11.50 19.26
C GLU A 624 -3.91 -12.48 19.68
N LEU A 625 -2.87 -11.96 20.36
CA LEU A 625 -1.78 -12.79 20.86
C LEU A 625 -2.28 -13.74 21.95
N ALA A 626 -3.09 -13.26 22.89
CA ALA A 626 -3.69 -14.09 23.94
C ALA A 626 -4.61 -15.17 23.37
N ALA A 627 -5.31 -14.89 22.26
CA ALA A 627 -6.18 -15.85 21.60
C ALA A 627 -5.44 -17.07 21.01
N THR A 628 -4.12 -16.99 20.83
CA THR A 628 -3.28 -18.15 20.39
C THR A 628 -3.19 -19.24 21.44
N GLY A 629 -3.43 -18.91 22.71
CA GLY A 629 -3.29 -19.85 23.84
C GLY A 629 -1.85 -20.30 24.09
N CYS A 630 -0.87 -19.49 23.70
CA CYS A 630 0.54 -19.71 23.96
C CYS A 630 0.96 -19.11 25.31
N ASP A 631 2.08 -19.59 25.85
CA ASP A 631 2.62 -19.16 27.15
C ASP A 631 3.57 -17.95 26.96
N THR A 632 4.22 -17.87 25.81
CA THR A 632 5.24 -16.87 25.50
C THR A 632 4.93 -16.19 24.17
N VAL A 633 5.08 -14.84 24.13
CA VAL A 633 5.14 -14.05 22.92
C VAL A 633 6.59 -13.74 22.61
N ALA A 634 7.10 -14.31 21.53
CA ALA A 634 8.40 -13.92 20.99
C ALA A 634 8.27 -12.62 20.21
N VAL A 635 9.27 -11.73 20.32
CA VAL A 635 9.36 -10.44 19.61
C VAL A 635 10.75 -10.24 19.04
N GLY A 636 10.90 -9.32 18.10
CA GLY A 636 12.19 -8.89 17.55
C GLY A 636 12.25 -7.36 17.48
N CYS A 637 11.78 -6.67 18.52
CA CYS A 637 11.75 -5.20 18.58
C CYS A 637 11.58 -4.74 20.03
N PRO A 638 12.45 -3.85 20.54
CA PRO A 638 12.37 -3.37 21.93
C PRO A 638 11.08 -2.59 22.21
N PHE A 639 10.61 -1.79 21.26
CA PHE A 639 9.34 -1.05 21.44
C PHE A 639 8.13 -1.98 21.39
N CYS A 640 8.14 -3.00 20.51
CA CYS A 640 7.08 -4.01 20.51
C CYS A 640 7.08 -4.79 21.82
N SER A 641 8.25 -5.10 22.41
CA SER A 641 8.34 -5.76 23.72
C SER A 641 7.60 -4.98 24.80
N VAL A 642 7.83 -3.67 24.87
CA VAL A 642 7.14 -2.77 25.84
C VAL A 642 5.63 -2.75 25.58
N MET A 643 5.23 -2.44 24.34
CA MET A 643 3.81 -2.25 24.00
C MET A 643 3.00 -3.54 24.15
N VAL A 644 3.56 -4.71 23.76
CA VAL A 644 2.89 -5.99 23.92
C VAL A 644 2.79 -6.36 25.41
N THR A 645 3.85 -6.14 26.19
CA THR A 645 3.82 -6.39 27.65
C THR A 645 2.74 -5.57 28.32
N ASP A 646 2.65 -4.28 28.02
CA ASP A 646 1.64 -3.40 28.62
C ASP A 646 0.23 -3.75 28.13
N GLY A 647 0.07 -4.09 26.85
CA GLY A 647 -1.19 -4.53 26.29
C GLY A 647 -1.69 -5.82 26.95
N LEU A 648 -0.82 -6.83 27.12
CA LEU A 648 -1.17 -8.09 27.80
C LEU A 648 -1.60 -7.86 29.25
N LYS A 649 -0.89 -7.01 30.00
CA LYS A 649 -1.30 -6.61 31.35
C LYS A 649 -2.66 -5.93 31.37
N ALA A 650 -2.91 -5.01 30.42
CA ALA A 650 -4.17 -4.28 30.33
C ALA A 650 -5.37 -5.21 30.03
N VAL A 651 -5.19 -6.24 29.22
CA VAL A 651 -6.25 -7.22 28.90
C VAL A 651 -6.31 -8.38 29.89
N GLY A 652 -5.44 -8.41 30.90
CA GLY A 652 -5.41 -9.47 31.94
C GLY A 652 -4.92 -10.81 31.45
N ALA A 653 -4.07 -10.85 30.40
CA ALA A 653 -3.47 -12.07 29.89
C ALA A 653 -2.10 -12.33 30.54
N GLU A 654 -1.91 -13.56 31.04
CA GLU A 654 -0.65 -14.00 31.64
C GLU A 654 0.20 -14.69 30.56
N MET A 655 1.07 -13.94 29.88
CA MET A 655 2.03 -14.44 28.89
C MET A 655 3.37 -13.73 29.11
N ASP A 656 4.46 -14.48 28.96
CA ASP A 656 5.80 -13.91 28.95
C ASP A 656 6.08 -13.24 27.60
N VAL A 657 6.80 -12.10 27.62
CA VAL A 657 7.28 -11.45 26.38
C VAL A 657 8.80 -11.53 26.37
N LYS A 658 9.34 -12.22 25.37
CA LYS A 658 10.80 -12.42 25.21
C LYS A 658 11.25 -12.10 23.80
N ASP A 659 12.43 -11.55 23.67
CA ASP A 659 13.07 -11.39 22.37
C ASP A 659 13.59 -12.73 21.84
N VAL A 660 13.64 -12.90 20.51
CA VAL A 660 14.15 -14.12 19.89
C VAL A 660 15.59 -14.46 20.31
N ALA A 661 16.43 -13.43 20.50
CA ALA A 661 17.80 -13.60 20.97
C ALA A 661 17.86 -14.13 22.41
N GLU A 662 16.96 -13.67 23.28
CA GLU A 662 16.88 -14.14 24.66
C GLU A 662 16.46 -15.62 24.72
N ILE A 663 15.44 -15.99 23.94
CA ILE A 663 14.95 -17.37 23.89
C ILE A 663 16.05 -18.33 23.48
N LEU A 664 16.80 -18.03 22.42
CA LEU A 664 17.92 -18.86 21.98
C LEU A 664 19.06 -18.88 23.02
N TRP A 665 19.42 -17.72 23.58
CA TRP A 665 20.51 -17.63 24.54
C TRP A 665 20.21 -18.40 25.83
N GLU A 666 18.97 -18.34 26.33
CA GLU A 666 18.52 -19.12 27.49
C GLU A 666 18.61 -20.64 27.24
N GLN A 667 18.25 -21.08 26.03
CA GLN A 667 18.35 -22.50 25.64
C GLN A 667 19.82 -22.97 25.60
N ILE A 668 20.74 -22.18 25.04
CA ILE A 668 22.16 -22.51 25.02
C ILE A 668 22.70 -22.63 26.44
N LYS A 669 22.40 -21.67 27.31
CA LYS A 669 22.83 -21.70 28.71
C LYS A 669 22.29 -22.89 29.48
N ALA A 670 21.04 -23.27 29.25
CA ALA A 670 20.44 -24.45 29.91
C ALA A 670 21.16 -25.73 29.50
N LYS A 671 21.45 -25.93 28.22
CA LYS A 671 22.23 -27.06 27.71
C LYS A 671 23.64 -27.13 28.30
N ASP A 672 24.32 -25.98 28.38
CA ASP A 672 25.67 -25.92 28.96
C ASP A 672 25.64 -26.32 30.46
N ALA A 673 24.63 -25.84 31.19
CA ALA A 673 24.45 -26.21 32.60
C ALA A 673 24.18 -27.72 32.78
N GLU A 674 23.36 -28.34 31.93
CA GLU A 674 23.11 -29.76 31.93
C GLU A 674 24.38 -30.59 31.63
N ILE A 675 25.17 -30.16 30.63
CA ILE A 675 26.46 -30.79 30.28
C ILE A 675 27.42 -30.71 31.47
N GLN A 676 27.55 -29.54 32.09
CA GLN A 676 28.42 -29.36 33.26
C GLN A 676 27.96 -30.20 34.45
N ALA A 677 26.67 -30.30 34.71
CA ALA A 677 26.12 -31.15 35.74
C ALA A 677 26.44 -32.66 35.48
N ALA A 678 26.24 -33.13 34.24
CA ALA A 678 26.52 -34.49 33.85
C ALA A 678 28.04 -34.83 33.97
N ILE A 679 28.92 -33.87 33.62
CA ILE A 679 30.38 -34.03 33.81
C ILE A 679 30.76 -34.08 35.28
N SER A 680 30.06 -33.33 36.14
CA SER A 680 30.38 -33.29 37.56
C SER A 680 29.89 -34.56 38.32
N GLU A 681 28.89 -35.25 37.76
CA GLU A 681 28.33 -36.54 38.29
C GLU A 681 29.09 -37.77 37.79
N ALA A 682 29.83 -37.65 36.68
CA ALA A 682 30.68 -38.70 36.12
C ALA A 682 32.08 -38.76 36.75
#